data_8d3dd81e558f85f37180c7b1477eb5ea
#
_entry.id   8d3dd81e558f85f37180c7b1477eb5ea
#
_cell.length_a   1.000
_cell.length_b   1.000
_cell.length_c   1.000
_cell.angle_alpha   90.00
_cell.angle_beta   90.00
_cell.angle_gamma   90.00
#
_symmetry.space_group_name_H-M   'P 1'
#
loop_
_entity.id
_entity.type
_entity.pdbx_description
1 polymer ?
#
loop_
_entity_poly.entity_id
_entity_poly.type
_entity_poly.pdbx_seq_one_letter_code
_entity_poly.pdbx_strand_id
1 'polypeptide(L)'
;MKRITGLFTLLTFMTLASCDSAKQTGENPFFSEWETPYGVPPFDKIRPEHFMPAFERGMSLHDAEIDAITSNNDEPTFENVILAYDNSGQMLAQTSLIFGMLCAAENTPQMQALQEEVMPLLTAHADKIRLNEQLFDKVKAVYDNRATLGLDAEQLRLTEKTYDGFVRAGALLDADGKARLKQINEELALTAVKFGNNLLAENNNYALVLDGDQLDGLPAGVRDLAREKAESMGKSGKYVFTLHKPSMLPFLTYSSERGLREELYTAYLNRCNHDDEYDNKQLINDFIRLRTEKAHLLGYPSYAAYVVADEMAGTTGAVYNLLEEIWTPALESAKKELAGMEELFRKDYPDGEFASWDWWYYAEKLRKQQYALDEEMLRPYFSLQNVQNGIFFLANRLYGITFRPVAVPLYHPEAVAYEVLDVDESHLGVIYFDFFPRDGKSQGAWCGNYVEQTYHDGKRVAPVVSIVCNFTRPTRNDPALLTLDETETLFHEFGHALHFLFHDVKYRGLTEVEGDFVELPSQIMENWAFEPEMLRQYAVHYRSDEVIPQYLIDKLRRSELFNQGFMTTELIAAALSDMDIHSMTEYAPFDPMTFEREALTEKRGLIPQIEPRYRYPYFSHIFDGGYSAGYYFYTWAEVLDKDAFEAFRESGDLFNRRIADDFRHKLLARGGSEDGMTLYRAFRGKDPDKRAMLKGRGLWNEPDPEPADETEPRPGDDMQAAR
;
A
#
# COMPACT_ATOMS: atom_id res chain seq x y z
N MET A 1 3.74 93.89 0.32
CA MET A 1 2.41 94.23 -0.25
C MET A 1 1.97 93.21 -1.21
N LYS A 2 0.71 92.72 -1.01
CA LYS A 2 -0.11 91.80 -1.89
C LYS A 2 0.43 90.37 -2.12
N ARG A 3 -0.01 89.39 -1.41
CA ARG A 3 -1.14 88.45 -1.57
C ARG A 3 -1.45 88.06 -3.02
N ILE A 4 -1.28 86.75 -3.38
CA ILE A 4 -2.25 86.03 -4.16
C ILE A 4 -2.16 84.58 -3.73
N THR A 5 -3.31 84.05 -3.35
CA THR A 5 -3.73 82.67 -3.00
C THR A 5 -3.99 81.83 -4.26
N GLY A 6 -3.69 80.56 -4.28
CA GLY A 6 -4.11 79.70 -5.37
C GLY A 6 -3.93 78.23 -5.06
N LEU A 7 -4.96 77.65 -4.60
CA LEU A 7 -5.54 76.29 -4.84
C LEU A 7 -4.59 75.14 -5.11
N PHE A 8 -4.39 74.26 -4.11
CA PHE A 8 -3.97 72.92 -4.23
C PHE A 8 -5.20 72.03 -4.21
N THR A 9 -5.51 71.40 -5.33
CA THR A 9 -6.57 70.38 -5.44
C THR A 9 -5.97 69.00 -5.35
N LEU A 10 -6.51 68.22 -4.46
CA LEU A 10 -6.38 66.83 -4.11
C LEU A 10 -6.24 65.89 -5.34
N LEU A 11 -5.12 65.18 -5.41
CA LEU A 11 -5.02 63.89 -6.12
C LEU A 11 -4.13 62.98 -5.29
N THR A 12 -4.72 62.33 -4.29
CA THR A 12 -4.09 61.19 -3.60
C THR A 12 -5.16 60.15 -3.33
N PHE A 13 -4.84 58.95 -3.57
CA PHE A 13 -5.54 57.67 -3.37
C PHE A 13 -5.98 56.97 -4.66
N MET A 14 -5.06 56.21 -5.20
CA MET A 14 -5.29 54.86 -5.78
C MET A 14 -3.94 54.25 -6.16
N THR A 15 -3.16 53.80 -5.16
CA THR A 15 -2.08 52.81 -5.33
C THR A 15 -1.81 52.17 -3.98
N LEU A 16 -2.69 51.31 -3.55
CA LEU A 16 -2.44 50.37 -2.44
C LEU A 16 -3.41 49.18 -2.56
N ALA A 17 -3.23 48.37 -3.57
CA ALA A 17 -3.81 47.03 -3.64
C ALA A 17 -3.09 46.14 -4.65
N SER A 18 -1.75 46.19 -4.69
CA SER A 18 -0.99 45.31 -5.59
C SER A 18 0.39 44.90 -5.03
N CYS A 19 0.54 44.92 -3.72
CA CYS A 19 1.84 44.55 -3.11
C CYS A 19 1.81 43.35 -2.17
N ASP A 20 0.66 42.72 -1.94
CA ASP A 20 0.63 41.53 -1.07
C ASP A 20 0.82 40.20 -1.81
N SER A 21 0.51 40.13 -3.11
CA SER A 21 0.75 38.89 -3.86
C SER A 21 2.22 38.68 -4.30
N ALA A 22 3.01 39.77 -4.37
CA ALA A 22 4.43 39.68 -4.79
C ALA A 22 5.41 39.34 -3.66
N LYS A 23 5.00 39.39 -2.39
CA LYS A 23 5.84 39.04 -1.24
C LYS A 23 5.75 37.56 -0.85
N GLN A 24 4.69 36.84 -1.23
CA GLN A 24 4.53 35.42 -0.94
C GLN A 24 5.27 34.52 -1.93
N THR A 25 5.55 34.98 -3.16
CA THR A 25 6.20 34.16 -4.20
C THR A 25 7.71 33.95 -4.01
N GLY A 26 8.37 34.65 -3.08
CA GLY A 26 9.80 34.51 -2.81
C GLY A 26 10.16 33.55 -1.67
N GLU A 27 9.20 33.11 -0.88
CA GLU A 27 9.40 32.25 0.31
C GLU A 27 8.86 30.83 0.17
N ASN A 28 8.18 30.48 -0.94
CA ASN A 28 7.62 29.14 -1.12
C ASN A 28 8.73 28.11 -1.39
N PRO A 29 8.90 27.08 -0.53
CA PRO A 29 9.98 26.11 -0.63
C PRO A 29 9.98 25.29 -1.94
N PHE A 30 8.84 25.19 -2.61
CA PHE A 30 8.73 24.48 -3.90
C PHE A 30 9.28 25.28 -5.10
N PHE A 31 9.64 26.56 -4.91
CA PHE A 31 10.08 27.44 -6.02
C PHE A 31 11.59 27.54 -6.19
N SER A 32 12.35 26.88 -5.32
CA SER A 32 13.81 26.86 -5.35
C SER A 32 14.33 25.45 -5.16
N GLU A 33 15.56 25.20 -5.64
CA GLU A 33 16.26 23.96 -5.29
C GLU A 33 16.44 23.84 -3.79
N TRP A 34 16.34 22.63 -3.28
CA TRP A 34 16.47 22.36 -1.85
C TRP A 34 17.94 22.21 -1.46
N GLU A 35 18.40 23.07 -0.56
CA GLU A 35 19.75 23.00 0.03
C GLU A 35 19.79 22.08 1.27
N THR A 36 18.79 21.21 1.45
CA THR A 36 18.71 20.25 2.55
C THR A 36 19.72 19.12 2.34
N PRO A 37 20.21 18.50 3.43
CA PRO A 37 21.07 17.32 3.29
C PRO A 37 20.35 16.23 2.47
N TYR A 38 21.08 15.63 1.53
CA TYR A 38 20.58 14.56 0.65
C TYR A 38 19.43 14.96 -0.28
N GLY A 39 19.10 16.25 -0.42
CA GLY A 39 17.97 16.70 -1.24
C GLY A 39 16.59 16.31 -0.72
N VAL A 40 16.46 16.00 0.59
CA VAL A 40 15.15 15.70 1.18
C VAL A 40 14.25 16.94 1.17
N PRO A 41 12.90 16.80 1.12
CA PRO A 41 12.00 17.94 1.19
C PRO A 41 12.23 18.77 2.46
N PRO A 42 12.21 20.11 2.38
CA PRO A 42 12.35 20.98 3.54
C PRO A 42 11.07 21.02 4.39
N PHE A 43 10.71 19.90 5.02
CA PHE A 43 9.47 19.73 5.77
C PHE A 43 9.30 20.75 6.89
N ASP A 44 10.39 21.22 7.47
CA ASP A 44 10.39 22.29 8.49
C ASP A 44 9.87 23.64 7.95
N LYS A 45 9.89 23.83 6.63
CA LYS A 45 9.43 25.05 5.94
C LYS A 45 8.12 24.86 5.17
N ILE A 46 7.80 23.64 4.72
CA ILE A 46 6.57 23.37 3.98
C ILE A 46 5.35 23.58 4.89
N ARG A 47 4.34 24.26 4.35
CA ARG A 47 3.05 24.56 5.02
C ARG A 47 1.92 24.35 4.03
N PRO A 48 0.66 24.10 4.49
CA PRO A 48 -0.48 23.91 3.60
C PRO A 48 -0.67 25.02 2.56
N GLU A 49 -0.44 26.29 2.94
CA GLU A 49 -0.57 27.44 2.05
C GLU A 49 0.45 27.48 0.90
N HIS A 50 1.49 26.67 0.94
CA HIS A 50 2.48 26.60 -0.13
C HIS A 50 2.04 25.71 -1.30
N PHE A 51 1.11 24.76 -1.07
CA PHE A 51 0.76 23.75 -2.07
C PHE A 51 -0.03 24.34 -3.24
N MET A 52 -1.11 25.11 -3.02
CA MET A 52 -1.89 25.66 -4.13
C MET A 52 -1.02 26.50 -5.10
N PRO A 53 -0.21 27.47 -4.64
CA PRO A 53 0.69 28.18 -5.53
C PRO A 53 1.73 27.29 -6.23
N ALA A 54 2.18 26.20 -5.57
CA ALA A 54 3.10 25.25 -6.17
C ALA A 54 2.42 24.42 -7.27
N PHE A 55 1.19 23.99 -7.06
CA PHE A 55 0.39 23.31 -8.08
C PHE A 55 0.10 24.21 -9.28
N GLU A 56 -0.36 25.43 -9.06
CA GLU A 56 -0.63 26.40 -10.14
C GLU A 56 0.63 26.63 -11.00
N ARG A 57 1.78 26.85 -10.35
CA ARG A 57 3.05 27.04 -11.05
C ARG A 57 3.51 25.76 -11.74
N GLY A 58 3.41 24.60 -11.09
CA GLY A 58 3.77 23.30 -11.64
C GLY A 58 2.96 22.97 -12.90
N MET A 59 1.64 23.18 -12.85
CA MET A 59 0.77 23.00 -14.03
C MET A 59 1.14 23.98 -15.16
N SER A 60 1.41 25.23 -14.84
CA SER A 60 1.80 26.22 -15.87
C SER A 60 3.14 25.91 -16.55
N LEU A 61 4.12 25.41 -15.77
CA LEU A 61 5.41 24.96 -16.34
C LEU A 61 5.22 23.73 -17.22
N HIS A 62 4.46 22.74 -16.74
CA HIS A 62 4.15 21.53 -17.48
C HIS A 62 3.42 21.86 -18.79
N ASP A 63 2.44 22.77 -18.78
CA ASP A 63 1.78 23.25 -20.00
C ASP A 63 2.79 23.83 -21.01
N ALA A 64 3.72 24.65 -20.56
CA ALA A 64 4.74 25.23 -21.43
C ALA A 64 5.69 24.18 -22.02
N GLU A 65 6.04 23.15 -21.26
CA GLU A 65 6.87 22.02 -21.72
C GLU A 65 6.12 21.19 -22.77
N ILE A 66 4.83 20.89 -22.54
CA ILE A 66 3.98 20.20 -23.53
C ILE A 66 3.79 21.05 -24.79
N ASP A 67 3.59 22.37 -24.66
CA ASP A 67 3.51 23.29 -25.82
C ASP A 67 4.81 23.30 -26.63
N ALA A 68 5.96 23.21 -25.98
CA ALA A 68 7.25 23.10 -26.66
C ALA A 68 7.36 21.80 -27.47
N ILE A 69 6.88 20.66 -26.95
CA ILE A 69 6.85 19.39 -27.68
C ILE A 69 5.89 19.48 -28.87
N THR A 70 4.66 19.96 -28.65
CA THR A 70 3.61 19.97 -29.68
C THR A 70 3.88 20.95 -30.79
N SER A 71 4.49 22.12 -30.51
CA SER A 71 4.84 23.15 -31.49
C SER A 71 6.15 22.89 -32.21
N ASN A 72 6.96 21.91 -31.81
CA ASN A 72 8.17 21.55 -32.52
C ASN A 72 7.83 20.99 -33.95
N ASN A 73 8.40 21.57 -35.00
CA ASN A 73 8.15 21.16 -36.38
C ASN A 73 9.17 20.16 -36.92
N ASP A 74 10.16 19.75 -36.12
CA ASP A 74 11.10 18.72 -36.49
C ASP A 74 10.42 17.34 -36.55
N GLU A 75 10.99 16.41 -37.32
CA GLU A 75 10.50 15.02 -37.35
C GLU A 75 10.45 14.44 -35.92
N PRO A 76 9.36 13.78 -35.53
CA PRO A 76 9.25 13.16 -34.23
C PRO A 76 10.31 12.09 -34.00
N THR A 77 11.09 12.22 -32.93
CA THR A 77 12.11 11.27 -32.48
C THR A 77 11.88 10.86 -31.03
N PHE A 78 12.60 9.85 -30.57
CA PHE A 78 12.59 9.49 -29.15
C PHE A 78 12.96 10.70 -28.27
N GLU A 79 14.00 11.44 -28.61
CA GLU A 79 14.52 12.55 -27.81
C GLU A 79 13.56 13.74 -27.76
N ASN A 80 12.99 14.16 -28.90
CA ASN A 80 12.18 15.38 -28.95
C ASN A 80 10.69 15.16 -28.63
N VAL A 81 10.24 13.89 -28.43
CA VAL A 81 8.86 13.56 -28.06
C VAL A 81 8.83 12.72 -26.81
N ILE A 82 9.33 11.48 -26.82
CA ILE A 82 9.16 10.53 -25.73
C ILE A 82 9.97 10.96 -24.49
N LEU A 83 11.27 11.21 -24.67
CA LEU A 83 12.14 11.67 -23.59
C LEU A 83 11.75 13.07 -23.11
N ALA A 84 11.37 13.97 -24.01
CA ALA A 84 10.89 15.30 -23.65
C ALA A 84 9.60 15.22 -22.80
N TYR A 85 8.68 14.30 -23.13
CA TYR A 85 7.47 14.04 -22.36
C TYR A 85 7.79 13.40 -21.00
N ASP A 86 8.67 12.39 -20.95
CA ASP A 86 9.11 11.74 -19.71
C ASP A 86 9.74 12.73 -18.72
N ASN A 87 10.49 13.71 -19.23
CA ASN A 87 11.12 14.77 -18.43
C ASN A 87 10.20 15.94 -18.08
N SER A 88 8.98 16.01 -18.63
CA SER A 88 8.06 17.13 -18.37
C SER A 88 7.36 17.02 -17.02
N GLY A 89 6.86 18.13 -16.49
CA GLY A 89 6.04 18.19 -15.28
C GLY A 89 6.76 17.84 -13.97
N GLN A 90 8.08 17.91 -13.90
CA GLN A 90 8.85 17.50 -12.70
C GLN A 90 8.41 18.21 -11.42
N MET A 91 8.22 19.54 -11.46
CA MET A 91 7.78 20.31 -10.30
C MET A 91 6.39 19.86 -9.82
N LEU A 92 5.49 19.62 -10.77
CA LEU A 92 4.13 19.16 -10.47
C LEU A 92 4.14 17.77 -9.84
N ALA A 93 4.90 16.84 -10.40
CA ALA A 93 5.04 15.48 -9.89
C ALA A 93 5.62 15.47 -8.46
N GLN A 94 6.71 16.19 -8.22
CA GLN A 94 7.32 16.30 -6.90
C GLN A 94 6.38 16.92 -5.86
N THR A 95 5.64 17.98 -6.23
CA THR A 95 4.64 18.59 -5.36
C THR A 95 3.52 17.60 -5.03
N SER A 96 3.06 16.84 -6.05
CA SER A 96 1.99 15.85 -5.90
C SER A 96 2.38 14.68 -5.01
N LEU A 97 3.60 14.15 -5.13
CA LEU A 97 4.12 13.09 -4.25
C LEU A 97 4.13 13.53 -2.79
N ILE A 98 4.71 14.70 -2.50
CA ILE A 98 4.77 15.22 -1.12
C ILE A 98 3.37 15.49 -0.59
N PHE A 99 2.50 16.10 -1.40
CA PHE A 99 1.12 16.39 -1.00
C PHE A 99 0.34 15.12 -0.68
N GLY A 100 0.39 14.11 -1.56
CA GLY A 100 -0.30 12.83 -1.37
C GLY A 100 0.15 12.11 -0.11
N MET A 101 1.47 12.00 0.11
CA MET A 101 2.04 11.39 1.31
C MET A 101 1.63 12.14 2.60
N LEU A 102 1.60 13.46 2.58
CA LEU A 102 1.17 14.26 3.73
C LEU A 102 -0.35 14.21 3.94
N CYS A 103 -1.16 14.12 2.89
CA CYS A 103 -2.60 13.87 3.02
C CYS A 103 -2.90 12.52 3.68
N ALA A 104 -2.07 11.50 3.45
CA ALA A 104 -2.22 10.22 4.13
C ALA A 104 -1.71 10.24 5.59
N ALA A 105 -0.62 10.98 5.87
CA ALA A 105 0.06 10.93 7.17
C ALA A 105 -0.27 12.08 8.13
N GLU A 106 -0.65 13.27 7.60
CA GLU A 106 -0.87 14.52 8.35
C GLU A 106 -2.13 15.26 7.84
N ASN A 107 -3.23 14.56 7.67
CA ASN A 107 -4.46 15.11 7.09
C ASN A 107 -5.23 15.99 8.07
N THR A 108 -4.76 17.23 8.23
CA THR A 108 -5.44 18.25 9.03
C THR A 108 -6.69 18.76 8.30
N PRO A 109 -7.66 19.39 8.98
CA PRO A 109 -8.81 20.01 8.31
C PRO A 109 -8.44 21.00 7.19
N GLN A 110 -7.29 21.67 7.31
CA GLN A 110 -6.77 22.56 6.26
C GLN A 110 -6.27 21.76 5.05
N MET A 111 -5.61 20.62 5.28
CA MET A 111 -5.17 19.72 4.20
C MET A 111 -6.37 19.08 3.50
N GLN A 112 -7.41 18.67 4.24
CA GLN A 112 -8.66 18.14 3.68
C GLN A 112 -9.33 19.13 2.74
N ALA A 113 -9.52 20.38 3.19
CA ALA A 113 -10.09 21.43 2.37
C ALA A 113 -9.25 21.71 1.11
N LEU A 114 -7.93 21.70 1.24
CA LEU A 114 -7.02 21.88 0.12
C LEU A 114 -7.08 20.69 -0.86
N GLN A 115 -7.22 19.47 -0.36
CA GLN A 115 -7.36 18.26 -1.19
C GLN A 115 -8.62 18.33 -2.05
N GLU A 116 -9.76 18.75 -1.48
CA GLU A 116 -11.02 18.96 -2.22
C GLU A 116 -10.88 20.02 -3.34
N GLU A 117 -10.08 21.07 -3.12
CA GLU A 117 -9.84 22.11 -4.11
C GLU A 117 -8.83 21.69 -5.20
N VAL A 118 -7.76 21.00 -4.82
CA VAL A 118 -6.64 20.66 -5.70
C VAL A 118 -6.94 19.44 -6.61
N MET A 119 -7.61 18.40 -6.11
CA MET A 119 -7.79 17.15 -6.86
C MET A 119 -8.53 17.33 -8.19
N PRO A 120 -9.60 18.13 -8.30
CA PRO A 120 -10.22 18.43 -9.60
C PRO A 120 -9.28 19.14 -10.57
N LEU A 121 -8.44 20.07 -10.08
CA LEU A 121 -7.49 20.80 -10.91
C LEU A 121 -6.42 19.89 -11.48
N LEU A 122 -5.86 18.99 -10.65
CA LEU A 122 -4.87 18.00 -11.07
C LEU A 122 -5.45 17.02 -12.08
N THR A 123 -6.68 16.54 -11.84
CA THR A 123 -7.40 15.64 -12.74
C THR A 123 -7.64 16.30 -14.10
N ALA A 124 -8.16 17.53 -14.10
CA ALA A 124 -8.38 18.30 -15.34
C ALA A 124 -7.08 18.56 -16.09
N HIS A 125 -5.98 18.85 -15.39
CA HIS A 125 -4.66 19.06 -16.00
C HIS A 125 -4.11 17.76 -16.61
N ALA A 126 -4.20 16.64 -15.91
CA ALA A 126 -3.79 15.33 -16.43
C ALA A 126 -4.60 14.95 -17.68
N ASP A 127 -5.91 15.14 -17.65
CA ASP A 127 -6.79 14.90 -18.82
C ASP A 127 -6.48 15.83 -20.00
N LYS A 128 -6.15 17.10 -19.73
CA LYS A 128 -5.73 18.05 -20.77
C LYS A 128 -4.53 17.53 -21.55
N ILE A 129 -3.56 16.92 -20.85
CA ILE A 129 -2.33 16.41 -21.48
C ILE A 129 -2.56 15.06 -22.14
N ARG A 130 -3.14 14.09 -21.43
CA ARG A 130 -3.35 12.72 -21.93
C ARG A 130 -4.33 12.65 -23.11
N LEU A 131 -5.24 13.61 -23.23
CA LEU A 131 -6.21 13.71 -24.33
C LEU A 131 -5.82 14.75 -25.38
N ASN A 132 -4.57 15.29 -25.33
CA ASN A 132 -4.06 16.23 -26.31
C ASN A 132 -3.75 15.51 -27.62
N GLU A 133 -4.49 15.84 -28.67
CA GLU A 133 -4.38 15.19 -29.99
C GLU A 133 -3.02 15.45 -30.65
N GLN A 134 -2.50 16.67 -30.58
CA GLN A 134 -1.22 17.00 -31.20
C GLN A 134 -0.04 16.27 -30.54
N LEU A 135 -0.09 16.12 -29.20
CA LEU A 135 0.89 15.35 -28.47
C LEU A 135 0.79 13.87 -28.81
N PHE A 136 -0.44 13.32 -28.80
CA PHE A 136 -0.67 11.92 -29.14
C PHE A 136 -0.23 11.58 -30.57
N ASP A 137 -0.49 12.45 -31.56
CA ASP A 137 -0.05 12.26 -32.94
C ASP A 137 1.48 12.11 -33.02
N LYS A 138 2.23 12.93 -32.25
CA LYS A 138 3.70 12.83 -32.19
C LYS A 138 4.17 11.55 -31.49
N VAL A 139 3.58 11.21 -30.37
CA VAL A 139 3.86 9.95 -29.65
C VAL A 139 3.61 8.76 -30.56
N LYS A 140 2.46 8.74 -31.25
CA LYS A 140 2.10 7.72 -32.23
C LYS A 140 3.09 7.64 -33.40
N ALA A 141 3.57 8.77 -33.89
CA ALA A 141 4.55 8.79 -34.97
C ALA A 141 5.88 8.14 -34.57
N VAL A 142 6.35 8.37 -33.33
CA VAL A 142 7.54 7.69 -32.79
C VAL A 142 7.26 6.20 -32.61
N TYR A 143 6.12 5.85 -32.01
CA TYR A 143 5.71 4.46 -31.78
C TYR A 143 5.61 3.65 -33.07
N ASP A 144 4.96 4.17 -34.10
CA ASP A 144 4.82 3.51 -35.42
C ASP A 144 6.17 3.24 -36.10
N ASN A 145 7.17 4.11 -35.88
CA ASN A 145 8.50 4.02 -36.47
C ASN A 145 9.54 3.35 -35.54
N ARG A 146 9.19 2.93 -34.32
CA ARG A 146 10.11 2.47 -33.28
C ARG A 146 11.07 1.37 -33.70
N ALA A 147 10.65 0.47 -34.59
CA ALA A 147 11.51 -0.61 -35.11
C ALA A 147 12.68 -0.11 -35.98
N THR A 148 12.62 1.12 -36.48
CA THR A 148 13.63 1.70 -37.41
C THR A 148 14.49 2.78 -36.73
N LEU A 149 14.13 3.24 -35.52
CA LEU A 149 14.81 4.33 -34.84
C LEU A 149 16.10 3.91 -34.13
N GLY A 150 16.39 2.59 -34.02
CA GLY A 150 17.60 2.09 -33.37
C GLY A 150 17.59 2.28 -31.84
N LEU A 151 16.41 2.25 -31.23
CA LEU A 151 16.21 2.42 -29.80
C LEU A 151 16.84 1.27 -29.00
N ASP A 152 17.42 1.56 -27.85
CA ASP A 152 17.78 0.52 -26.88
C ASP A 152 16.53 -0.08 -26.21
N ALA A 153 16.69 -1.13 -25.39
CA ALA A 153 15.57 -1.85 -24.80
C ALA A 153 14.70 -0.96 -23.88
N GLU A 154 15.31 -0.10 -23.05
CA GLU A 154 14.58 0.80 -22.17
C GLU A 154 13.88 1.92 -22.95
N GLN A 155 14.52 2.46 -23.99
CA GLN A 155 13.92 3.46 -24.88
C GLN A 155 12.71 2.88 -25.63
N LEU A 156 12.82 1.65 -26.12
CA LEU A 156 11.71 0.95 -26.77
C LEU A 156 10.56 0.75 -25.80
N ARG A 157 10.86 0.23 -24.60
CA ARG A 157 9.85 0.01 -23.55
C ARG A 157 9.15 1.31 -23.12
N LEU A 158 9.90 2.39 -22.89
CA LEU A 158 9.33 3.70 -22.58
C LEU A 158 8.40 4.20 -23.68
N THR A 159 8.81 4.02 -24.95
CA THR A 159 7.99 4.42 -26.11
C THR A 159 6.68 3.64 -26.15
N GLU A 160 6.72 2.32 -25.90
CA GLU A 160 5.54 1.45 -25.86
C GLU A 160 4.62 1.80 -24.68
N LYS A 161 5.16 1.88 -23.44
CA LYS A 161 4.37 2.29 -22.26
C LYS A 161 3.76 3.70 -22.42
N THR A 162 4.49 4.64 -23.02
CA THR A 162 3.95 5.99 -23.26
C THR A 162 2.76 5.93 -24.23
N TYR A 163 2.90 5.23 -25.37
CA TYR A 163 1.80 5.09 -26.34
C TYR A 163 0.59 4.39 -25.72
N ASP A 164 0.80 3.26 -25.04
CA ASP A 164 -0.26 2.49 -24.41
C ASP A 164 -0.96 3.30 -23.30
N GLY A 165 -0.20 4.07 -22.53
CA GLY A 165 -0.73 4.98 -21.51
C GLY A 165 -1.69 6.04 -22.09
N PHE A 166 -1.37 6.63 -23.25
CA PHE A 166 -2.27 7.53 -23.96
C PHE A 166 -3.53 6.82 -24.47
N VAL A 167 -3.38 5.65 -25.07
CA VAL A 167 -4.51 4.85 -25.56
C VAL A 167 -5.45 4.47 -24.41
N ARG A 168 -4.91 3.97 -23.31
CA ARG A 168 -5.68 3.61 -22.09
C ARG A 168 -6.34 4.82 -21.44
N ALA A 169 -5.73 5.99 -21.54
CA ALA A 169 -6.32 7.25 -21.07
C ALA A 169 -7.40 7.82 -22.01
N GLY A 170 -7.69 7.17 -23.15
CA GLY A 170 -8.78 7.55 -24.05
C GLY A 170 -8.35 8.49 -25.21
N ALA A 171 -7.07 8.55 -25.57
CA ALA A 171 -6.59 9.39 -26.68
C ALA A 171 -7.27 9.08 -28.03
N LEU A 172 -7.72 7.83 -28.23
CA LEU A 172 -8.41 7.38 -29.44
C LEU A 172 -9.93 7.71 -29.47
N LEU A 173 -10.50 8.22 -28.39
CA LEU A 173 -11.92 8.62 -28.35
C LEU A 173 -12.17 9.84 -29.25
N ASP A 174 -13.41 9.94 -29.74
CA ASP A 174 -13.90 11.15 -30.39
C ASP A 174 -14.09 12.31 -29.38
N ALA A 175 -14.44 13.48 -29.87
CA ALA A 175 -14.55 14.67 -29.04
C ALA A 175 -15.61 14.55 -27.93
N ASP A 176 -16.75 13.89 -28.21
CA ASP A 176 -17.81 13.69 -27.25
C ASP A 176 -17.38 12.68 -26.17
N GLY A 177 -16.75 11.58 -26.57
CA GLY A 177 -16.17 10.59 -25.65
C GLY A 177 -15.11 11.19 -24.73
N LYS A 178 -14.17 11.99 -25.28
CA LYS A 178 -13.17 12.71 -24.49
C LYS A 178 -13.80 13.69 -23.51
N ALA A 179 -14.83 14.43 -23.92
CA ALA A 179 -15.54 15.35 -23.02
C ALA A 179 -16.24 14.62 -21.88
N ARG A 180 -16.89 13.48 -22.17
CA ARG A 180 -17.54 12.67 -21.13
C ARG A 180 -16.53 12.02 -20.19
N LEU A 181 -15.41 11.51 -20.69
CA LEU A 181 -14.36 10.90 -19.88
C LEU A 181 -13.76 11.89 -18.87
N LYS A 182 -13.52 13.15 -19.27
CA LYS A 182 -13.08 14.22 -18.35
C LYS A 182 -14.05 14.42 -17.19
N GLN A 183 -15.36 14.47 -17.46
CA GLN A 183 -16.38 14.59 -16.41
C GLN A 183 -16.34 13.39 -15.47
N ILE A 184 -16.24 12.17 -16.00
CA ILE A 184 -16.14 10.96 -15.19
C ILE A 184 -14.91 10.99 -14.28
N ASN A 185 -13.75 11.37 -14.81
CA ASN A 185 -12.50 11.42 -14.05
C ASN A 185 -12.59 12.46 -12.92
N GLU A 186 -13.16 13.64 -13.17
CA GLU A 186 -13.38 14.68 -12.17
C GLU A 186 -14.35 14.20 -11.07
N GLU A 187 -15.49 13.61 -11.45
CA GLU A 187 -16.46 13.04 -10.51
C GLU A 187 -15.81 11.93 -9.64
N LEU A 188 -15.02 11.03 -10.24
CA LEU A 188 -14.32 9.95 -9.52
C LEU A 188 -13.32 10.51 -8.51
N ALA A 189 -12.53 11.52 -8.88
CA ALA A 189 -11.53 12.13 -8.00
C ALA A 189 -12.18 12.76 -6.76
N LEU A 190 -13.28 13.51 -6.93
CA LEU A 190 -14.03 14.10 -5.81
C LEU A 190 -14.69 13.04 -4.93
N THR A 191 -15.23 11.98 -5.55
CA THR A 191 -15.86 10.88 -4.81
C THR A 191 -14.84 10.14 -3.94
N ALA A 192 -13.60 9.94 -4.44
CA ALA A 192 -12.51 9.32 -3.68
C ALA A 192 -12.10 10.16 -2.46
N VAL A 193 -11.90 11.46 -2.65
CA VAL A 193 -11.57 12.37 -1.53
C VAL A 193 -12.64 12.33 -0.45
N LYS A 194 -13.92 12.36 -0.83
CA LYS A 194 -15.03 12.32 0.12
C LYS A 194 -15.09 10.98 0.85
N PHE A 195 -14.88 9.85 0.15
CA PHE A 195 -14.87 8.52 0.74
C PHE A 195 -13.82 8.41 1.85
N GLY A 196 -12.57 8.79 1.55
CA GLY A 196 -11.46 8.75 2.50
C GLY A 196 -11.67 9.67 3.71
N ASN A 197 -12.15 10.90 3.48
CA ASN A 197 -12.44 11.86 4.55
C ASN A 197 -13.56 11.36 5.48
N ASN A 198 -14.63 10.76 4.95
CA ASN A 198 -15.69 10.15 5.75
C ASN A 198 -15.14 9.02 6.64
N LEU A 199 -14.32 8.15 6.07
CA LEU A 199 -13.71 7.03 6.83
C LEU A 199 -12.76 7.52 7.92
N LEU A 200 -11.96 8.55 7.64
CA LEU A 200 -11.08 9.16 8.64
C LEU A 200 -11.89 9.78 9.80
N ALA A 201 -12.97 10.49 9.48
CA ALA A 201 -13.85 11.08 10.49
C ALA A 201 -14.53 10.00 11.36
N GLU A 202 -15.07 8.95 10.75
CA GLU A 202 -15.69 7.81 11.44
C GLU A 202 -14.73 7.15 12.43
N ASN A 203 -13.50 6.87 11.99
CA ASN A 203 -12.47 6.25 12.84
C ASN A 203 -12.10 7.14 14.05
N ASN A 204 -12.10 8.45 13.89
CA ASN A 204 -11.75 9.41 14.93
C ASN A 204 -12.89 9.70 15.91
N ASN A 205 -14.14 9.57 15.47
CA ASN A 205 -15.32 9.91 16.26
C ASN A 205 -15.73 8.82 17.24
N TYR A 206 -15.40 7.55 16.98
CA TYR A 206 -15.80 6.44 17.83
C TYR A 206 -14.90 6.25 19.06
N ALA A 207 -15.50 6.05 20.22
CA ALA A 207 -14.80 5.72 21.45
C ALA A 207 -15.68 4.86 22.38
N LEU A 208 -15.29 3.61 22.64
CA LEU A 208 -15.86 2.77 23.68
C LEU A 208 -15.22 3.18 25.02
N VAL A 209 -16.02 3.75 25.92
CA VAL A 209 -15.56 4.29 27.21
C VAL A 209 -15.99 3.39 28.35
N LEU A 210 -15.02 2.77 29.06
CA LEU A 210 -15.26 1.75 30.07
C LEU A 210 -14.83 2.19 31.47
N ASP A 211 -15.43 1.57 32.48
CA ASP A 211 -15.03 1.63 33.88
C ASP A 211 -14.04 0.50 34.24
N GLY A 212 -13.37 0.63 35.36
CA GLY A 212 -12.33 -0.33 35.78
C GLY A 212 -12.82 -1.75 36.07
N ASP A 213 -14.11 -1.92 36.32
CA ASP A 213 -14.77 -3.21 36.54
C ASP A 213 -15.20 -3.95 35.25
N GLN A 214 -15.02 -3.29 34.11
CA GLN A 214 -15.34 -3.83 32.78
C GLN A 214 -14.09 -4.32 32.00
N LEU A 215 -12.96 -4.49 32.67
CA LEU A 215 -11.65 -4.77 32.05
C LEU A 215 -11.19 -6.22 32.25
N ASP A 216 -12.09 -7.11 32.63
CA ASP A 216 -11.71 -8.50 32.90
C ASP A 216 -11.15 -9.19 31.67
N GLY A 217 -10.08 -9.98 31.88
CA GLY A 217 -9.33 -10.67 30.82
C GLY A 217 -8.27 -9.82 30.12
N LEU A 218 -8.36 -8.48 30.13
CA LEU A 218 -7.43 -7.62 29.40
C LEU A 218 -6.03 -7.61 30.04
N PRO A 219 -4.95 -7.77 29.24
CA PRO A 219 -3.56 -7.61 29.70
C PRO A 219 -3.26 -6.22 30.27
N ALA A 220 -2.26 -6.13 31.14
CA ALA A 220 -1.89 -4.87 31.79
C ALA A 220 -1.52 -3.78 30.78
N GLY A 221 -0.72 -4.12 29.77
CA GLY A 221 -0.31 -3.18 28.71
C GLY A 221 -1.49 -2.62 27.91
N VAL A 222 -2.48 -3.46 27.60
CA VAL A 222 -3.70 -3.04 26.90
C VAL A 222 -4.53 -2.07 27.76
N ARG A 223 -4.64 -2.36 29.06
CA ARG A 223 -5.33 -1.45 30.02
C ARG A 223 -4.57 -0.12 30.18
N ASP A 224 -3.25 -0.16 30.19
CA ASP A 224 -2.41 1.05 30.27
C ASP A 224 -2.61 1.97 29.06
N LEU A 225 -2.58 1.42 27.84
CA LEU A 225 -2.87 2.16 26.62
C LEU A 225 -4.28 2.76 26.62
N ALA A 226 -5.28 1.97 27.01
CA ALA A 226 -6.68 2.45 27.07
C ALA A 226 -6.85 3.58 28.11
N ARG A 227 -6.16 3.51 29.25
CA ARG A 227 -6.14 4.58 30.26
C ARG A 227 -5.47 5.85 29.72
N GLU A 228 -4.32 5.72 29.06
CA GLU A 228 -3.60 6.86 28.50
C GLU A 228 -4.40 7.53 27.36
N LYS A 229 -5.11 6.74 26.52
CA LYS A 229 -6.05 7.29 25.52
C LYS A 229 -7.21 8.04 26.22
N ALA A 230 -7.78 7.49 27.29
CA ALA A 230 -8.82 8.16 28.05
C ALA A 230 -8.32 9.49 28.66
N GLU A 231 -7.11 9.53 29.21
CA GLU A 231 -6.50 10.74 29.74
C GLU A 231 -6.30 11.79 28.63
N SER A 232 -5.83 11.41 27.45
CA SER A 232 -5.66 12.31 26.31
C SER A 232 -6.98 12.91 25.82
N MET A 233 -8.09 12.17 25.98
CA MET A 233 -9.45 12.62 25.66
C MET A 233 -10.15 13.36 26.83
N GLY A 234 -9.43 13.68 27.92
CA GLY A 234 -9.99 14.35 29.10
C GLY A 234 -10.93 13.47 29.96
N LYS A 235 -10.91 12.14 29.78
CA LYS A 235 -11.75 11.16 30.47
C LYS A 235 -10.98 10.46 31.59
N SER A 236 -10.32 11.20 32.48
CA SER A 236 -9.52 10.64 33.57
C SER A 236 -10.29 9.63 34.42
N GLY A 237 -9.65 8.51 34.77
CA GLY A 237 -10.26 7.41 35.56
C GLY A 237 -11.11 6.46 34.73
N LYS A 238 -11.21 6.65 33.42
CA LYS A 238 -11.82 5.74 32.46
C LYS A 238 -10.77 5.03 31.60
N TYR A 239 -11.24 4.14 30.74
CA TYR A 239 -10.49 3.41 29.75
C TYR A 239 -11.17 3.57 28.39
N VAL A 240 -10.43 3.91 27.33
CA VAL A 240 -11.00 4.14 26.01
C VAL A 240 -10.41 3.19 25.00
N PHE A 241 -11.30 2.50 24.28
CA PHE A 241 -10.98 1.67 23.13
C PHE A 241 -11.55 2.31 21.86
N THR A 242 -10.79 2.26 20.78
CA THR A 242 -11.11 2.88 19.49
C THR A 242 -11.16 1.83 18.38
N LEU A 243 -11.58 2.25 17.16
CA LEU A 243 -11.62 1.36 15.99
C LEU A 243 -10.24 1.12 15.34
N HIS A 244 -9.17 1.71 15.87
CA HIS A 244 -7.82 1.42 15.41
C HIS A 244 -7.40 -0.01 15.81
N LYS A 245 -6.84 -0.77 14.89
CA LYS A 245 -6.45 -2.18 15.10
C LYS A 245 -5.65 -2.41 16.40
N PRO A 246 -4.62 -1.59 16.76
CA PRO A 246 -3.88 -1.78 18.01
C PRO A 246 -4.71 -1.62 19.29
N SER A 247 -5.86 -0.97 19.21
CA SER A 247 -6.82 -0.83 20.32
C SER A 247 -7.88 -1.94 20.28
N MET A 248 -8.47 -2.18 19.11
CA MET A 248 -9.58 -3.09 18.92
C MET A 248 -9.18 -4.57 19.02
N LEU A 249 -8.16 -5.01 18.27
CA LEU A 249 -7.81 -6.43 18.19
C LEU A 249 -7.41 -7.03 19.55
N PRO A 250 -6.57 -6.38 20.40
CA PRO A 250 -6.30 -6.89 21.74
C PRO A 250 -7.55 -6.94 22.62
N PHE A 251 -8.50 -6.00 22.44
CA PHE A 251 -9.77 -6.04 23.16
C PHE A 251 -10.60 -7.27 22.75
N LEU A 252 -10.77 -7.52 21.45
CA LEU A 252 -11.49 -8.69 20.92
C LEU A 252 -10.82 -10.00 21.31
N THR A 253 -9.50 -10.02 21.43
CA THR A 253 -8.70 -11.20 21.77
C THR A 253 -8.81 -11.58 23.26
N TYR A 254 -8.82 -10.57 24.14
CA TYR A 254 -8.61 -10.82 25.58
C TYR A 254 -9.80 -10.49 26.47
N SER A 255 -10.69 -9.55 26.09
CA SER A 255 -11.81 -9.17 26.94
C SER A 255 -12.77 -10.33 27.16
N SER A 256 -13.06 -10.66 28.44
CA SER A 256 -14.08 -11.65 28.79
C SER A 256 -15.50 -11.15 28.60
N GLU A 257 -15.69 -9.83 28.49
CA GLU A 257 -16.98 -9.16 28.35
C GLU A 257 -17.55 -9.30 26.92
N ARG A 258 -18.26 -10.40 26.66
CA ARG A 258 -18.78 -10.73 25.31
C ARG A 258 -19.60 -9.61 24.70
N GLY A 259 -20.48 -8.96 25.47
CA GLY A 259 -21.32 -7.86 24.97
C GLY A 259 -20.51 -6.64 24.54
N LEU A 260 -19.37 -6.38 25.21
CA LEU A 260 -18.47 -5.28 24.81
C LEU A 260 -17.64 -5.63 23.56
N ARG A 261 -17.28 -6.92 23.37
CA ARG A 261 -16.68 -7.37 22.10
C ARG A 261 -17.65 -7.20 20.94
N GLU A 262 -18.92 -7.59 21.14
CA GLU A 262 -20.00 -7.36 20.17
C GLU A 262 -20.16 -5.88 19.83
N GLU A 263 -20.24 -5.00 20.83
CA GLU A 263 -20.39 -3.55 20.65
C GLU A 263 -19.24 -2.97 19.82
N LEU A 264 -17.99 -3.25 20.22
CA LEU A 264 -16.81 -2.70 19.55
C LEU A 264 -16.65 -3.24 18.11
N TYR A 265 -16.86 -4.56 17.93
CA TYR A 265 -16.72 -5.17 16.61
C TYR A 265 -17.85 -4.77 15.66
N THR A 266 -19.08 -4.66 16.15
CA THR A 266 -20.22 -4.18 15.37
C THR A 266 -19.98 -2.74 14.91
N ALA A 267 -19.45 -1.88 15.79
CA ALA A 267 -19.07 -0.52 15.41
C ALA A 267 -17.98 -0.52 14.31
N TYR A 268 -16.97 -1.40 14.41
CA TYR A 268 -15.94 -1.54 13.40
C TYR A 268 -16.51 -1.97 12.03
N LEU A 269 -17.41 -2.96 12.01
CA LEU A 269 -18.02 -3.51 10.79
C LEU A 269 -19.00 -2.54 10.11
N ASN A 270 -19.56 -1.61 10.86
CA ASN A 270 -20.54 -0.65 10.35
C ASN A 270 -19.96 0.74 10.09
N ARG A 271 -18.65 0.89 10.05
CA ARG A 271 -18.03 2.17 9.69
C ARG A 271 -18.57 2.67 8.37
N CYS A 272 -18.92 3.94 8.30
CA CYS A 272 -19.51 4.60 7.13
C CYS A 272 -20.76 3.90 6.58
N ASN A 273 -21.56 3.27 7.46
CA ASN A 273 -22.80 2.54 7.13
C ASN A 273 -23.93 2.86 8.13
N HIS A 274 -24.16 4.14 8.41
CA HIS A 274 -25.09 4.62 9.44
C HIS A 274 -26.24 5.47 8.93
N ASP A 275 -26.36 5.70 7.62
CA ASP A 275 -27.30 6.64 6.99
C ASP A 275 -27.17 8.07 7.53
N ASP A 276 -25.95 8.48 7.90
CA ASP A 276 -25.58 9.81 8.38
C ASP A 276 -24.68 10.56 7.39
N GLU A 277 -24.05 11.66 7.85
CA GLU A 277 -23.19 12.51 7.01
C GLU A 277 -21.89 11.83 6.55
N TYR A 278 -21.47 10.74 7.22
CA TYR A 278 -20.27 9.96 6.90
C TYR A 278 -20.58 8.66 6.14
N ASP A 279 -21.83 8.44 5.74
CA ASP A 279 -22.24 7.23 5.03
C ASP A 279 -21.63 7.17 3.62
N ASN A 280 -21.00 6.04 3.27
CA ASN A 280 -20.34 5.85 1.99
C ASN A 280 -21.14 5.04 0.97
N LYS A 281 -22.32 4.50 1.31
CA LYS A 281 -23.10 3.64 0.40
C LYS A 281 -23.49 4.32 -0.92
N GLN A 282 -23.84 5.61 -0.87
CA GLN A 282 -24.14 6.35 -2.09
C GLN A 282 -22.88 6.62 -2.93
N LEU A 283 -21.73 6.91 -2.26
CA LEU A 283 -20.45 7.10 -2.96
C LEU A 283 -20.00 5.81 -3.68
N ILE A 284 -20.26 4.64 -3.09
CA ILE A 284 -20.01 3.34 -3.73
C ILE A 284 -20.84 3.20 -5.02
N ASN A 285 -22.13 3.53 -4.98
CA ASN A 285 -22.97 3.54 -6.17
C ASN A 285 -22.43 4.49 -7.25
N ASP A 286 -21.98 5.68 -6.86
CA ASP A 286 -21.40 6.65 -7.79
C ASP A 286 -20.09 6.12 -8.40
N PHE A 287 -19.21 5.50 -7.61
CA PHE A 287 -18.00 4.84 -8.12
C PHE A 287 -18.33 3.78 -9.16
N ILE A 288 -19.24 2.85 -8.86
CA ILE A 288 -19.54 1.73 -9.75
C ILE A 288 -20.20 2.23 -11.03
N ARG A 289 -21.12 3.18 -10.93
CA ARG A 289 -21.73 3.84 -12.10
C ARG A 289 -20.66 4.46 -13.02
N LEU A 290 -19.78 5.27 -12.46
CA LEU A 290 -18.75 6.01 -13.20
C LEU A 290 -17.69 5.08 -13.78
N ARG A 291 -17.22 4.08 -12.99
CA ARG A 291 -16.23 3.11 -13.43
C ARG A 291 -16.76 2.20 -14.55
N THR A 292 -18.02 1.76 -14.46
CA THR A 292 -18.67 0.99 -15.53
C THR A 292 -18.78 1.81 -16.82
N GLU A 293 -19.22 3.06 -16.70
CA GLU A 293 -19.30 3.98 -17.85
C GLU A 293 -17.93 4.24 -18.47
N LYS A 294 -16.90 4.49 -17.65
CA LYS A 294 -15.52 4.68 -18.09
C LYS A 294 -15.01 3.48 -18.88
N ALA A 295 -15.22 2.27 -18.34
CA ALA A 295 -14.77 1.04 -19.00
C ALA A 295 -15.43 0.88 -20.38
N HIS A 296 -16.72 1.11 -20.48
CA HIS A 296 -17.46 1.04 -21.76
C HIS A 296 -16.98 2.08 -22.77
N LEU A 297 -16.74 3.33 -22.35
CA LEU A 297 -16.16 4.36 -23.21
C LEU A 297 -14.81 3.93 -23.77
N LEU A 298 -14.00 3.25 -22.96
CA LEU A 298 -12.66 2.77 -23.34
C LEU A 298 -12.70 1.41 -24.09
N GLY A 299 -13.91 0.84 -24.34
CA GLY A 299 -14.09 -0.38 -25.11
C GLY A 299 -13.97 -1.68 -24.32
N TYR A 300 -14.01 -1.62 -22.99
CA TYR A 300 -13.95 -2.80 -22.11
C TYR A 300 -15.34 -3.19 -21.61
N PRO A 301 -15.61 -4.50 -21.40
CA PRO A 301 -16.93 -4.98 -20.96
C PRO A 301 -17.24 -4.65 -19.49
N SER A 302 -16.21 -4.42 -18.65
CA SER A 302 -16.33 -4.05 -17.24
C SER A 302 -15.08 -3.30 -16.77
N TYR A 303 -15.17 -2.66 -15.61
CA TYR A 303 -14.03 -1.96 -15.04
C TYR A 303 -12.89 -2.92 -14.63
N ALA A 304 -13.24 -4.09 -14.08
CA ALA A 304 -12.24 -5.12 -13.77
C ALA A 304 -11.49 -5.58 -15.04
N ALA A 305 -12.20 -5.73 -16.18
CA ALA A 305 -11.54 -6.08 -17.44
C ALA A 305 -10.61 -4.97 -17.94
N TYR A 306 -10.95 -3.69 -17.72
CA TYR A 306 -10.06 -2.57 -18.02
C TYR A 306 -8.80 -2.56 -17.18
N VAL A 307 -8.91 -2.76 -15.85
CA VAL A 307 -7.75 -2.77 -14.95
C VAL A 307 -6.85 -3.95 -15.24
N VAL A 308 -7.39 -5.17 -15.15
CA VAL A 308 -6.62 -6.43 -15.25
C VAL A 308 -5.92 -6.62 -16.61
N ALA A 309 -6.39 -5.95 -17.66
CA ALA A 309 -5.75 -6.03 -18.98
C ALA A 309 -4.31 -5.49 -19.01
N ASP A 310 -3.90 -4.69 -18.03
CA ASP A 310 -2.56 -4.07 -17.91
C ASP A 310 -1.71 -4.73 -16.83
N GLU A 311 -2.20 -5.82 -16.22
CA GLU A 311 -1.56 -6.52 -15.13
C GLU A 311 -0.99 -7.87 -15.60
N MET A 312 -0.12 -8.50 -14.79
CA MET A 312 0.45 -9.83 -15.10
C MET A 312 -0.64 -10.89 -15.33
N ALA A 313 -1.76 -10.82 -14.60
CA ALA A 313 -2.90 -11.72 -14.77
C ALA A 313 -3.56 -11.61 -16.15
N GLY A 314 -3.56 -10.44 -16.77
CA GLY A 314 -4.02 -10.15 -18.13
C GLY A 314 -5.52 -10.33 -18.38
N THR A 315 -6.21 -11.15 -17.60
CA THR A 315 -7.65 -11.39 -17.74
C THR A 315 -8.35 -11.60 -16.40
N THR A 316 -9.60 -11.15 -16.29
CA THR A 316 -10.42 -11.41 -15.10
C THR A 316 -10.62 -12.90 -14.83
N GLY A 317 -10.65 -13.72 -15.89
CA GLY A 317 -10.75 -15.18 -15.77
C GLY A 317 -9.55 -15.80 -15.05
N ALA A 318 -8.33 -15.32 -15.30
CA ALA A 318 -7.13 -15.78 -14.59
C ALA A 318 -7.21 -15.44 -13.09
N VAL A 319 -7.67 -14.24 -12.76
CA VAL A 319 -7.87 -13.79 -11.36
C VAL A 319 -8.89 -14.66 -10.65
N TYR A 320 -10.09 -14.84 -11.23
CA TYR A 320 -11.14 -15.68 -10.62
C TYR A 320 -10.68 -17.13 -10.46
N ASN A 321 -9.96 -17.69 -11.44
CA ASN A 321 -9.46 -19.06 -11.33
C ASN A 321 -8.52 -19.22 -10.12
N LEU A 322 -7.63 -18.26 -9.87
CA LEU A 322 -6.76 -18.30 -8.70
C LEU A 322 -7.56 -18.18 -7.41
N LEU A 323 -8.43 -17.18 -7.30
CA LEU A 323 -9.18 -16.91 -6.07
C LEU A 323 -10.15 -18.05 -5.71
N GLU A 324 -10.91 -18.58 -6.68
CA GLU A 324 -11.87 -19.67 -6.45
C GLU A 324 -11.18 -21.01 -6.12
N GLU A 325 -9.97 -21.25 -6.66
CA GLU A 325 -9.18 -22.43 -6.31
C GLU A 325 -8.72 -22.40 -4.83
N ILE A 326 -8.41 -21.21 -4.29
CA ILE A 326 -8.01 -21.04 -2.89
C ILE A 326 -9.25 -21.02 -1.97
N TRP A 327 -10.37 -20.43 -2.43
CA TRP A 327 -11.57 -20.23 -1.64
C TRP A 327 -12.11 -21.48 -0.97
N THR A 328 -12.32 -22.54 -1.77
CA THR A 328 -12.94 -23.77 -1.28
C THR A 328 -12.13 -24.43 -0.17
N PRO A 329 -10.82 -24.72 -0.32
CA PRO A 329 -10.04 -25.34 0.75
C PRO A 329 -9.86 -24.40 1.97
N ALA A 330 -9.79 -23.08 1.77
CA ALA A 330 -9.70 -22.11 2.86
C ALA A 330 -10.96 -22.13 3.73
N LEU A 331 -12.14 -22.03 3.12
CA LEU A 331 -13.42 -22.07 3.83
C LEU A 331 -13.64 -23.40 4.57
N GLU A 332 -13.25 -24.53 3.98
CA GLU A 332 -13.32 -25.84 4.65
C GLU A 332 -12.33 -25.94 5.83
N SER A 333 -11.16 -25.32 5.74
CA SER A 333 -10.23 -25.21 6.87
C SER A 333 -10.81 -24.31 7.98
N ALA A 334 -11.36 -23.15 7.63
CA ALA A 334 -12.00 -22.24 8.57
C ALA A 334 -13.18 -22.88 9.32
N LYS A 335 -13.99 -23.70 8.65
CA LYS A 335 -15.07 -24.47 9.30
C LYS A 335 -14.55 -25.48 10.33
N LYS A 336 -13.39 -26.10 10.08
CA LYS A 336 -12.75 -27.00 11.06
C LYS A 336 -12.20 -26.23 12.25
N GLU A 337 -11.61 -25.06 12.02
CA GLU A 337 -11.16 -24.15 13.07
C GLU A 337 -12.33 -23.69 13.95
N LEU A 338 -13.44 -23.26 13.33
CA LEU A 338 -14.67 -22.89 14.00
C LEU A 338 -15.19 -24.03 14.90
N ALA A 339 -15.26 -25.25 14.40
CA ALA A 339 -15.74 -26.38 15.18
C ALA A 339 -14.95 -26.59 16.48
N GLY A 340 -13.62 -26.43 16.45
CA GLY A 340 -12.77 -26.49 17.64
C GLY A 340 -13.05 -25.37 18.64
N MET A 341 -13.33 -24.17 18.14
CA MET A 341 -13.68 -23.02 18.98
C MET A 341 -15.09 -23.11 19.58
N GLU A 342 -16.06 -23.63 18.82
CA GLU A 342 -17.42 -23.85 19.31
C GLU A 342 -17.48 -24.84 20.49
N GLU A 343 -16.60 -25.83 20.54
CA GLU A 343 -16.50 -26.72 21.72
C GLU A 343 -16.10 -25.97 22.99
N LEU A 344 -15.26 -24.94 22.88
CA LEU A 344 -14.90 -24.06 24.00
C LEU A 344 -16.03 -23.09 24.33
N PHE A 345 -16.63 -22.49 23.30
CA PHE A 345 -17.75 -21.55 23.45
C PHE A 345 -18.93 -22.13 24.19
N ARG A 346 -19.33 -23.37 23.85
CA ARG A 346 -20.46 -24.05 24.51
C ARG A 346 -20.23 -24.35 25.98
N LYS A 347 -18.99 -24.36 26.48
CA LYS A 347 -18.69 -24.48 27.91
C LYS A 347 -19.04 -23.19 28.66
N ASP A 348 -18.82 -22.03 28.02
CA ASP A 348 -19.11 -20.72 28.59
C ASP A 348 -20.58 -20.32 28.35
N TYR A 349 -21.13 -20.67 27.17
CA TYR A 349 -22.48 -20.32 26.71
C TYR A 349 -23.20 -21.56 26.12
N PRO A 350 -23.79 -22.46 26.98
CA PRO A 350 -24.37 -23.72 26.49
C PRO A 350 -25.51 -23.56 25.47
N ASP A 351 -26.29 -22.50 25.60
CA ASP A 351 -27.45 -22.18 24.74
C ASP A 351 -27.17 -21.01 23.78
N GLY A 352 -25.92 -20.53 23.70
CA GLY A 352 -25.52 -19.41 22.87
C GLY A 352 -25.22 -19.82 21.44
N GLU A 353 -25.23 -18.84 20.55
CA GLU A 353 -24.73 -18.97 19.17
C GLU A 353 -23.38 -18.27 19.08
N PHE A 354 -22.40 -18.93 18.42
CA PHE A 354 -21.09 -18.37 18.14
C PHE A 354 -21.23 -17.32 17.03
N ALA A 355 -20.69 -16.13 17.26
CA ALA A 355 -20.76 -15.01 16.33
C ALA A 355 -19.36 -14.53 15.92
N SER A 356 -19.28 -13.67 14.90
CA SER A 356 -18.01 -13.18 14.36
C SER A 356 -17.15 -12.46 15.41
N TRP A 357 -17.72 -11.73 16.35
CA TRP A 357 -17.01 -11.09 17.48
C TRP A 357 -16.46 -12.04 18.55
N ASP A 358 -16.77 -13.35 18.47
CA ASP A 358 -16.24 -14.38 19.34
C ASP A 358 -14.94 -15.01 18.80
N TRP A 359 -14.64 -14.83 17.50
CA TRP A 359 -13.58 -15.53 16.80
C TRP A 359 -12.20 -15.32 17.48
N TRP A 360 -11.74 -14.10 17.63
CA TRP A 360 -10.42 -13.80 18.21
C TRP A 360 -10.26 -14.31 19.64
N TYR A 361 -11.32 -14.16 20.46
CA TYR A 361 -11.30 -14.61 21.84
C TYR A 361 -11.19 -16.12 21.96
N TYR A 362 -11.97 -16.88 21.20
CA TYR A 362 -11.92 -18.33 21.25
C TYR A 362 -10.76 -18.91 20.45
N ALA A 363 -10.29 -18.26 19.39
CA ALA A 363 -9.06 -18.62 18.71
C ALA A 363 -7.87 -18.54 19.66
N GLU A 364 -7.74 -17.46 20.45
CA GLU A 364 -6.67 -17.33 21.45
C GLU A 364 -6.77 -18.38 22.56
N LYS A 365 -7.98 -18.67 23.05
CA LYS A 365 -8.20 -19.78 24.02
C LYS A 365 -7.77 -21.11 23.44
N LEU A 366 -8.11 -21.39 22.18
CA LEU A 366 -7.76 -22.62 21.50
C LEU A 366 -6.25 -22.71 21.25
N ARG A 367 -5.60 -21.62 20.83
CA ARG A 367 -4.15 -21.53 20.65
C ARG A 367 -3.40 -21.82 21.96
N LYS A 368 -3.84 -21.22 23.07
CA LYS A 368 -3.30 -21.51 24.41
C LYS A 368 -3.46 -22.98 24.78
N GLN A 369 -4.61 -23.59 24.47
CA GLN A 369 -4.85 -24.99 24.78
C GLN A 369 -4.00 -25.93 23.94
N GLN A 370 -3.85 -25.68 22.62
CA GLN A 370 -3.19 -26.57 21.69
C GLN A 370 -1.66 -26.46 21.73
N TYR A 371 -1.14 -25.23 21.85
CA TYR A 371 0.30 -24.94 21.72
C TYR A 371 0.94 -24.48 23.03
N ALA A 372 0.13 -24.28 24.09
CA ALA A 372 0.59 -23.62 25.33
C ALA A 372 1.34 -22.31 25.04
N LEU A 373 0.89 -21.57 24.02
CA LEU A 373 1.43 -20.30 23.54
C LEU A 373 0.39 -19.21 23.80
N ASP A 374 0.86 -18.14 24.42
CA ASP A 374 0.13 -16.88 24.61
C ASP A 374 0.96 -15.80 23.90
N GLU A 375 0.33 -14.94 23.13
CA GLU A 375 1.03 -13.86 22.45
C GLU A 375 1.74 -12.91 23.42
N GLU A 376 1.15 -12.70 24.60
CA GLU A 376 1.78 -11.93 25.68
C GLU A 376 3.11 -12.53 26.18
N MET A 377 3.37 -13.83 25.94
CA MET A 377 4.67 -14.45 26.21
C MET A 377 5.74 -14.03 25.17
N LEU A 378 5.31 -13.63 23.98
CA LEU A 378 6.18 -13.27 22.85
C LEU A 378 6.47 -11.77 22.82
N ARG A 379 5.47 -10.92 23.07
CA ARG A 379 5.57 -9.45 22.99
C ARG A 379 6.82 -8.85 23.66
N PRO A 380 7.30 -9.30 24.83
CA PRO A 380 8.52 -8.76 25.43
C PRO A 380 9.79 -8.89 24.59
N TYR A 381 9.80 -9.76 23.58
CA TYR A 381 10.93 -9.97 22.66
C TYR A 381 10.83 -9.12 21.38
N PHE A 382 9.67 -8.55 21.10
CA PHE A 382 9.38 -7.80 19.87
C PHE A 382 9.24 -6.29 20.16
N SER A 383 10.23 -5.70 20.85
CA SER A 383 10.24 -4.24 20.93
C SER A 383 10.49 -3.63 19.55
N LEU A 384 9.80 -2.52 19.24
CA LEU A 384 9.94 -1.82 17.96
C LEU A 384 11.39 -1.60 17.55
N GLN A 385 12.24 -1.20 18.51
CA GLN A 385 13.68 -1.00 18.26
C GLN A 385 14.38 -2.30 17.83
N ASN A 386 14.03 -3.41 18.47
CA ASN A 386 14.62 -4.71 18.13
C ASN A 386 14.17 -5.18 16.75
N VAL A 387 12.88 -5.03 16.42
CA VAL A 387 12.33 -5.40 15.11
C VAL A 387 12.95 -4.53 14.02
N GLN A 388 13.10 -3.21 14.25
CA GLN A 388 13.80 -2.31 13.33
C GLN A 388 15.26 -2.72 13.12
N ASN A 389 15.97 -3.09 14.17
CA ASN A 389 17.32 -3.64 14.05
C ASN A 389 17.34 -4.96 13.26
N GLY A 390 16.27 -5.76 13.39
CA GLY A 390 16.08 -7.02 12.65
C GLY A 390 16.00 -6.79 11.14
N ILE A 391 15.20 -5.85 10.68
CA ILE A 391 15.11 -5.53 9.24
C ILE A 391 16.43 -4.97 8.71
N PHE A 392 17.15 -4.15 9.48
CA PHE A 392 18.47 -3.64 9.11
C PHE A 392 19.50 -4.76 9.02
N PHE A 393 19.49 -5.69 9.99
CA PHE A 393 20.33 -6.87 9.96
C PHE A 393 20.06 -7.71 8.71
N LEU A 394 18.78 -7.98 8.39
CA LEU A 394 18.38 -8.76 7.22
C LEU A 394 18.89 -8.12 5.93
N ALA A 395 18.64 -6.82 5.74
CA ALA A 395 19.11 -6.08 4.57
C ALA A 395 20.65 -6.09 4.43
N ASN A 396 21.36 -5.97 5.54
CA ASN A 396 22.82 -6.07 5.53
C ASN A 396 23.29 -7.48 5.13
N ARG A 397 22.64 -8.52 5.64
CA ARG A 397 22.99 -9.92 5.32
C ARG A 397 22.71 -10.25 3.86
N LEU A 398 21.56 -9.84 3.32
CA LEU A 398 21.15 -10.11 1.96
C LEU A 398 21.91 -9.25 0.93
N TYR A 399 21.99 -7.94 1.19
CA TYR A 399 22.45 -6.96 0.20
C TYR A 399 23.70 -6.19 0.59
N GLY A 400 24.14 -6.26 1.85
CA GLY A 400 25.30 -5.53 2.37
C GLY A 400 25.06 -4.06 2.63
N ILE A 401 23.85 -3.56 2.48
CA ILE A 401 23.51 -2.16 2.74
C ILE A 401 23.52 -1.87 4.24
N THR A 402 23.75 -0.61 4.59
CA THR A 402 23.80 -0.14 5.98
C THR A 402 22.95 1.10 6.18
N PHE A 403 22.50 1.32 7.42
CA PHE A 403 21.60 2.41 7.80
C PHE A 403 22.28 3.30 8.86
N ARG A 404 22.35 4.59 8.57
CA ARG A 404 22.96 5.59 9.46
C ARG A 404 21.92 6.63 9.85
N PRO A 405 21.62 6.84 11.14
CA PRO A 405 20.74 7.92 11.57
C PRO A 405 21.20 9.28 11.04
N VAL A 406 20.30 10.09 10.50
CA VAL A 406 20.62 11.42 9.94
C VAL A 406 19.71 12.49 10.48
N ALA A 407 20.27 13.69 10.65
CA ALA A 407 19.52 14.88 11.04
C ALA A 407 19.08 15.62 9.78
N VAL A 408 17.82 15.40 9.38
CA VAL A 408 17.17 16.03 8.23
C VAL A 408 15.83 16.62 8.66
N PRO A 409 15.23 17.53 7.88
CA PRO A 409 13.86 18.03 8.15
C PRO A 409 12.86 16.87 8.26
N LEU A 410 12.01 16.88 9.28
CA LEU A 410 10.97 15.88 9.52
C LEU A 410 9.59 16.53 9.33
N TYR A 411 8.65 15.79 8.73
CA TYR A 411 7.27 16.27 8.59
C TYR A 411 6.44 16.13 9.89
N HIS A 412 6.85 15.19 10.75
CA HIS A 412 6.25 14.96 12.07
C HIS A 412 7.35 14.70 13.12
N PRO A 413 7.21 15.21 14.38
CA PRO A 413 8.23 15.03 15.42
C PRO A 413 8.54 13.58 15.81
N GLU A 414 7.58 12.66 15.63
CA GLU A 414 7.75 11.23 15.91
C GLU A 414 8.42 10.45 14.76
N ALA A 415 8.57 11.07 13.57
CA ALA A 415 9.28 10.44 12.47
C ALA A 415 10.79 10.42 12.74
N VAL A 416 11.46 9.39 12.24
CA VAL A 416 12.92 9.26 12.27
C VAL A 416 13.44 8.97 10.86
N ALA A 417 14.69 9.38 10.57
CA ALA A 417 15.28 9.23 9.24
C ALA A 417 16.67 8.58 9.29
N TYR A 418 16.95 7.79 8.26
CA TYR A 418 18.23 7.13 8.07
C TYR A 418 18.74 7.35 6.65
N GLU A 419 20.04 7.63 6.51
CA GLU A 419 20.75 7.46 5.25
C GLU A 419 20.98 5.97 5.01
N VAL A 420 20.71 5.53 3.79
CA VAL A 420 21.00 4.17 3.33
C VAL A 420 22.24 4.19 2.46
N LEU A 421 23.23 3.38 2.83
CA LEU A 421 24.50 3.25 2.13
C LEU A 421 24.59 1.89 1.45
N ASP A 422 25.04 1.86 0.22
CA ASP A 422 25.30 0.62 -0.51
C ASP A 422 26.59 -0.06 0.01
N VAL A 423 26.93 -1.23 -0.54
CA VAL A 423 28.05 -2.06 -0.16
C VAL A 423 29.42 -1.36 -0.31
N ASP A 424 29.52 -0.42 -1.22
CA ASP A 424 30.69 0.42 -1.48
C ASP A 424 30.70 1.75 -0.70
N GLU A 425 29.81 1.90 0.27
CA GLU A 425 29.55 3.11 1.06
C GLU A 425 29.00 4.30 0.26
N SER A 426 28.57 4.10 -0.99
CA SER A 426 27.88 5.14 -1.74
C SER A 426 26.48 5.40 -1.23
N HIS A 427 26.00 6.63 -1.36
CA HIS A 427 24.66 7.04 -0.96
C HIS A 427 23.60 6.38 -1.86
N LEU A 428 22.76 5.52 -1.29
CA LEU A 428 21.67 4.83 -2.00
C LEU A 428 20.36 5.61 -1.93
N GLY A 429 20.02 6.17 -0.77
CA GLY A 429 18.81 6.96 -0.54
C GLY A 429 18.64 7.35 0.92
N VAL A 430 17.50 7.97 1.23
CA VAL A 430 17.06 8.28 2.59
C VAL A 430 15.75 7.57 2.86
N ILE A 431 15.61 6.97 4.05
CA ILE A 431 14.37 6.33 4.49
C ILE A 431 13.87 6.99 5.77
N TYR A 432 12.58 7.37 5.77
CA TYR A 432 11.84 7.83 6.93
C TYR A 432 11.01 6.69 7.52
N PHE A 433 10.84 6.68 8.85
CA PHE A 433 9.94 5.80 9.56
C PHE A 433 9.00 6.61 10.43
N ASP A 434 7.71 6.35 10.32
CA ASP A 434 6.64 6.96 11.09
C ASP A 434 5.71 5.86 11.63
N PHE A 435 5.90 5.47 12.88
CA PHE A 435 5.38 4.21 13.40
C PHE A 435 4.00 4.29 14.06
N PHE A 436 3.55 5.46 14.54
CA PHE A 436 2.45 5.49 15.50
C PHE A 436 1.18 6.15 14.97
N PRO A 437 -0.02 5.66 15.37
CA PRO A 437 -1.29 6.24 14.97
C PRO A 437 -1.49 7.63 15.57
N ARG A 438 -2.21 8.51 14.84
CA ARG A 438 -2.67 9.84 15.25
C ARG A 438 -3.90 10.26 14.45
N ASP A 439 -4.61 11.29 14.91
CA ASP A 439 -5.92 11.68 14.37
C ASP A 439 -5.90 12.08 12.87
N GLY A 440 -4.81 12.66 12.37
CA GLY A 440 -4.65 13.03 10.95
C GLY A 440 -4.05 11.95 10.06
N LYS A 441 -3.87 10.72 10.56
CA LYS A 441 -3.19 9.64 9.85
C LYS A 441 -4.15 8.55 9.42
N SER A 442 -4.10 8.16 8.16
CA SER A 442 -4.85 7.03 7.62
C SER A 442 -4.51 5.73 8.35
N GLN A 443 -5.45 4.79 8.42
CA GLN A 443 -5.22 3.48 9.03
C GLN A 443 -4.42 2.55 8.10
N GLY A 444 -3.88 1.48 8.66
CA GLY A 444 -3.04 0.52 7.97
C GLY A 444 -1.57 0.88 8.02
N ALA A 445 -0.81 0.39 7.06
CA ALA A 445 0.59 0.73 6.83
C ALA A 445 0.81 0.93 5.33
N TRP A 446 1.81 1.71 4.97
CA TRP A 446 2.20 1.92 3.58
C TRP A 446 3.63 2.40 3.47
N CYS A 447 4.20 2.17 2.29
CA CYS A 447 5.46 2.75 1.87
C CYS A 447 5.26 3.62 0.65
N GLY A 448 5.97 4.74 0.56
CA GLY A 448 5.90 5.64 -0.59
C GLY A 448 7.12 6.54 -0.69
N ASN A 449 7.20 7.29 -1.79
CA ASN A 449 8.31 8.17 -2.08
C ASN A 449 7.93 9.64 -1.87
N TYR A 450 8.85 10.43 -1.32
CA TYR A 450 8.86 11.89 -1.44
C TYR A 450 9.69 12.36 -2.64
N VAL A 451 10.68 11.56 -3.05
CA VAL A 451 11.49 11.74 -4.24
C VAL A 451 11.70 10.36 -4.86
N GLU A 452 11.37 10.22 -6.13
CA GLU A 452 11.58 8.99 -6.89
C GLU A 452 13.01 8.89 -7.41
N GLN A 453 13.50 7.64 -7.56
CA GLN A 453 14.74 7.41 -8.27
C GLN A 453 14.55 7.77 -9.76
N THR A 454 15.49 8.50 -10.30
CA THR A 454 15.58 8.83 -11.72
C THR A 454 17.02 9.19 -12.08
N TYR A 455 17.25 9.57 -13.33
CA TYR A 455 18.50 10.17 -13.77
C TYR A 455 18.24 11.58 -14.31
N HIS A 456 19.02 12.54 -13.82
CA HIS A 456 19.03 13.91 -14.33
C HIS A 456 20.45 14.27 -14.80
N ASP A 457 20.61 14.69 -16.05
CA ASP A 457 21.91 14.97 -16.68
C ASP A 457 22.94 13.82 -16.51
N GLY A 458 22.47 12.57 -16.60
CA GLY A 458 23.28 11.36 -16.43
C GLY A 458 23.74 11.07 -15.00
N LYS A 459 23.21 11.79 -14.00
CA LYS A 459 23.45 11.54 -12.57
C LYS A 459 22.23 10.92 -11.95
N ARG A 460 22.42 9.87 -11.15
CA ARG A 460 21.36 9.25 -10.36
C ARG A 460 20.82 10.22 -9.31
N VAL A 461 19.50 10.41 -9.31
CA VAL A 461 18.76 11.05 -8.22
C VAL A 461 18.40 9.94 -7.23
N ALA A 462 18.86 10.07 -6.00
CA ALA A 462 18.60 9.09 -4.97
C ALA A 462 17.17 9.25 -4.45
N PRO A 463 16.44 8.15 -4.19
CA PRO A 463 15.08 8.22 -3.69
C PRO A 463 15.03 8.64 -2.21
N VAL A 464 13.92 9.29 -1.85
CA VAL A 464 13.55 9.59 -0.47
C VAL A 464 12.26 8.85 -0.16
N VAL A 465 12.37 7.81 0.63
CA VAL A 465 11.32 6.82 0.91
C VAL A 465 10.74 7.04 2.31
N SER A 466 9.48 6.72 2.53
CA SER A 466 8.87 6.72 3.86
C SER A 466 8.06 5.46 4.09
N ILE A 467 8.31 4.80 5.22
CA ILE A 467 7.48 3.75 5.80
C ILE A 467 6.59 4.39 6.86
N VAL A 468 5.29 4.23 6.71
CA VAL A 468 4.29 4.78 7.63
C VAL A 468 3.43 3.63 8.18
N CYS A 469 3.35 3.54 9.51
CA CYS A 469 2.64 2.47 10.21
C CYS A 469 1.68 3.04 11.26
N ASN A 470 0.86 2.16 11.84
CA ASN A 470 -0.04 2.47 12.95
C ASN A 470 0.16 1.44 14.08
N PHE A 471 1.39 1.31 14.59
CA PHE A 471 1.77 0.32 15.58
C PHE A 471 1.35 0.70 17.00
N THR A 472 1.31 -0.32 17.86
CA THR A 472 1.09 -0.16 19.30
C THR A 472 2.10 0.83 19.89
N ARG A 473 1.57 1.90 20.51
CA ARG A 473 2.39 2.94 21.15
C ARG A 473 3.14 2.44 22.38
N PRO A 474 4.28 3.04 22.73
CA PRO A 474 4.86 2.85 24.05
C PRO A 474 3.91 3.37 25.13
N THR A 475 3.96 2.78 26.31
CA THR A 475 3.30 3.28 27.52
C THR A 475 4.31 3.99 28.42
N ARG A 476 3.82 4.58 29.53
CA ARG A 476 4.72 5.13 30.56
C ARG A 476 5.65 4.08 31.18
N ASN A 477 5.27 2.80 31.14
CA ASN A 477 5.96 1.72 31.80
C ASN A 477 6.79 0.85 30.85
N ASP A 478 6.41 0.76 29.60
CA ASP A 478 6.96 -0.18 28.63
C ASP A 478 7.24 0.53 27.27
N PRO A 479 8.30 0.13 26.54
CA PRO A 479 8.51 0.58 25.18
C PRO A 479 7.39 0.09 24.27
N ALA A 480 7.37 0.53 23.01
CA ALA A 480 6.49 -0.06 22.00
C ALA A 480 6.84 -1.55 21.83
N LEU A 481 5.92 -2.42 22.21
CA LEU A 481 6.01 -3.86 22.09
C LEU A 481 5.03 -4.32 21.00
N LEU A 482 5.57 -4.78 19.89
CA LEU A 482 4.79 -5.14 18.70
C LEU A 482 4.11 -6.50 18.88
N THR A 483 2.96 -6.66 18.24
CA THR A 483 2.34 -7.96 17.98
C THR A 483 3.11 -8.70 16.88
N LEU A 484 2.78 -9.96 16.63
CA LEU A 484 3.33 -10.70 15.50
C LEU A 484 2.92 -10.05 14.17
N ASP A 485 1.64 -9.65 14.03
CA ASP A 485 1.11 -8.95 12.85
C ASP A 485 1.84 -7.62 12.60
N GLU A 486 2.04 -6.79 13.63
CA GLU A 486 2.80 -5.53 13.51
C GLU A 486 4.28 -5.77 13.15
N THR A 487 4.86 -6.87 13.64
CA THR A 487 6.23 -7.26 13.30
C THR A 487 6.32 -7.65 11.83
N GLU A 488 5.45 -8.52 11.35
CA GLU A 488 5.35 -8.94 9.95
C GLU A 488 5.12 -7.73 9.03
N THR A 489 4.19 -6.84 9.41
CA THR A 489 3.92 -5.58 8.69
C THR A 489 5.17 -4.73 8.51
N LEU A 490 6.05 -4.62 9.52
CA LEU A 490 7.29 -3.85 9.36
C LEU A 490 8.25 -4.49 8.34
N PHE A 491 8.34 -5.81 8.30
CA PHE A 491 9.11 -6.52 7.26
C PHE A 491 8.50 -6.30 5.87
N HIS A 492 7.17 -6.34 5.77
CA HIS A 492 6.42 -6.07 4.55
C HIS A 492 6.74 -4.67 4.00
N GLU A 493 6.48 -3.61 4.77
CA GLU A 493 6.71 -2.23 4.34
C GLU A 493 8.19 -1.97 4.01
N PHE A 494 9.08 -2.66 4.71
CA PHE A 494 10.50 -2.58 4.42
C PHE A 494 10.87 -3.22 3.07
N GLY A 495 10.13 -4.24 2.62
CA GLY A 495 10.29 -4.82 1.29
C GLY A 495 9.94 -3.82 0.18
N HIS A 496 8.85 -3.07 0.32
CA HIS A 496 8.53 -1.95 -0.58
C HIS A 496 9.63 -0.88 -0.57
N ALA A 497 10.14 -0.53 0.63
CA ALA A 497 11.21 0.46 0.73
C ALA A 497 12.49 -0.02 0.01
N LEU A 498 12.85 -1.30 0.13
CA LEU A 498 13.97 -1.88 -0.61
C LEU A 498 13.76 -1.82 -2.12
N HIS A 499 12.53 -2.07 -2.60
CA HIS A 499 12.21 -1.95 -4.01
C HIS A 499 12.48 -0.53 -4.51
N PHE A 500 11.96 0.51 -3.85
CA PHE A 500 12.21 1.90 -4.21
C PHE A 500 13.68 2.31 -4.11
N LEU A 501 14.39 1.87 -3.06
CA LEU A 501 15.80 2.18 -2.87
C LEU A 501 16.69 1.56 -3.94
N PHE A 502 16.34 0.37 -4.40
CA PHE A 502 17.15 -0.37 -5.39
C PHE A 502 16.79 -0.05 -6.84
N HIS A 503 15.72 0.71 -7.12
CA HIS A 503 15.43 1.15 -8.47
C HIS A 503 16.67 1.77 -9.13
N ASP A 504 16.94 1.35 -10.36
CA ASP A 504 18.04 1.84 -11.21
C ASP A 504 17.61 1.89 -12.66
N VAL A 505 16.54 2.65 -12.94
CA VAL A 505 15.96 2.88 -14.27
C VAL A 505 16.31 4.27 -14.77
N LYS A 506 16.57 4.39 -16.09
CA LYS A 506 16.99 5.67 -16.68
C LYS A 506 15.86 6.67 -16.80
N TYR A 507 14.64 6.19 -16.99
CA TYR A 507 13.48 6.99 -17.33
C TYR A 507 12.43 6.91 -16.25
N ARG A 508 11.80 8.04 -15.92
CA ARG A 508 10.77 8.13 -14.89
C ARG A 508 9.55 7.26 -15.19
N GLY A 509 9.12 7.18 -16.46
CA GLY A 509 8.00 6.32 -16.87
C GLY A 509 8.27 4.82 -16.78
N LEU A 510 9.48 4.40 -16.34
CA LEU A 510 9.83 3.01 -16.09
C LEU A 510 9.97 2.67 -14.58
N THR A 511 9.61 3.57 -13.67
CA THR A 511 9.62 3.27 -12.23
C THR A 511 8.42 2.41 -11.80
N GLU A 512 7.29 2.53 -12.51
CA GLU A 512 6.06 1.79 -12.19
C GLU A 512 6.11 0.36 -12.75
N VAL A 513 5.75 -0.60 -11.89
CA VAL A 513 5.56 -2.03 -12.20
C VAL A 513 4.07 -2.34 -12.32
N GLU A 514 3.71 -3.54 -12.78
CA GLU A 514 2.33 -4.03 -12.74
C GLU A 514 1.83 -4.11 -11.29
N GLY A 515 0.54 -3.82 -11.06
CA GLY A 515 -0.05 -3.79 -9.72
C GLY A 515 0.01 -5.15 -9.02
N ASP A 516 -0.16 -6.24 -9.75
CA ASP A 516 -0.07 -7.60 -9.20
C ASP A 516 1.37 -8.13 -9.07
N PHE A 517 2.38 -7.29 -9.41
CA PHE A 517 3.79 -7.50 -9.08
C PHE A 517 4.22 -6.70 -7.83
N VAL A 518 3.56 -5.57 -7.54
CA VAL A 518 4.03 -4.58 -6.55
C VAL A 518 4.20 -5.16 -5.13
N GLU A 519 3.43 -6.20 -4.78
CA GLU A 519 3.49 -6.85 -3.46
C GLU A 519 4.54 -7.98 -3.37
N LEU A 520 5.18 -8.38 -4.47
CA LEU A 520 6.26 -9.38 -4.42
C LEU A 520 7.45 -8.93 -3.55
N PRO A 521 7.97 -7.69 -3.69
CA PRO A 521 9.07 -7.20 -2.85
C PRO A 521 8.73 -7.09 -1.37
N SER A 522 7.48 -6.76 -1.03
CA SER A 522 7.01 -6.64 0.35
C SER A 522 6.80 -8.00 0.99
N GLN A 523 6.00 -8.86 0.37
CA GLN A 523 5.62 -10.16 0.91
C GLN A 523 6.79 -11.14 1.02
N ILE A 524 7.79 -11.07 0.13
CA ILE A 524 8.95 -11.95 0.26
C ILE A 524 9.72 -11.68 1.55
N MET A 525 9.77 -10.43 2.04
CA MET A 525 10.49 -10.07 3.26
C MET A 525 9.81 -10.62 4.53
N GLU A 526 8.49 -10.82 4.51
CA GLU A 526 7.73 -11.43 5.61
C GLU A 526 8.24 -12.83 5.93
N ASN A 527 8.67 -13.60 4.92
CA ASN A 527 9.13 -14.97 5.09
C ASN A 527 10.33 -15.09 6.05
N TRP A 528 11.17 -14.05 6.20
CA TRP A 528 12.27 -14.04 7.16
C TRP A 528 11.83 -13.67 8.57
N ALA A 529 10.73 -12.95 8.77
CA ALA A 529 10.37 -12.35 10.07
C ALA A 529 10.44 -13.35 11.22
N PHE A 530 9.91 -14.54 11.02
CA PHE A 530 9.82 -15.56 12.08
C PHE A 530 10.73 -16.78 11.87
N GLU A 531 11.64 -16.75 10.91
CA GLU A 531 12.62 -17.80 10.77
C GLU A 531 13.53 -17.87 12.01
N PRO A 532 13.83 -19.09 12.51
CA PRO A 532 14.60 -19.23 13.78
C PRO A 532 15.95 -18.52 13.79
N GLU A 533 16.61 -18.43 12.64
CA GLU A 533 17.89 -17.72 12.53
C GLU A 533 17.72 -16.21 12.71
N MET A 534 16.64 -15.66 12.15
CA MET A 534 16.30 -14.25 12.32
C MET A 534 15.85 -13.93 13.74
N LEU A 535 14.95 -14.74 14.32
CA LEU A 535 14.49 -14.54 15.70
C LEU A 535 15.63 -14.50 16.70
N ARG A 536 16.67 -15.34 16.53
CA ARG A 536 17.85 -15.29 17.40
C ARG A 536 18.68 -14.01 17.27
N GLN A 537 18.50 -13.24 16.20
CA GLN A 537 19.23 -11.98 15.98
C GLN A 537 18.52 -10.79 16.60
N TYR A 538 17.19 -10.71 16.49
CA TYR A 538 16.47 -9.51 16.90
C TYR A 538 15.46 -9.71 18.04
N ALA A 539 14.93 -10.91 18.21
CA ALA A 539 13.93 -11.15 19.26
C ALA A 539 14.61 -11.27 20.64
N VAL A 540 14.88 -10.13 21.24
CA VAL A 540 15.58 -9.96 22.51
C VAL A 540 14.65 -9.31 23.52
N HIS A 541 14.58 -9.88 24.72
CA HIS A 541 13.69 -9.40 25.78
C HIS A 541 14.09 -8.00 26.26
N TYR A 542 13.17 -7.03 26.14
CA TYR A 542 13.43 -5.60 26.34
C TYR A 542 13.94 -5.18 27.73
N ARG A 543 13.82 -6.05 28.76
CA ARG A 543 14.32 -5.78 30.13
C ARG A 543 15.53 -6.61 30.52
N SER A 544 15.62 -7.87 30.06
CA SER A 544 16.71 -8.78 30.50
C SER A 544 17.81 -8.96 29.49
N ASP A 545 17.64 -8.43 28.27
CA ASP A 545 18.54 -8.62 27.12
C ASP A 545 18.75 -10.10 26.73
N GLU A 546 17.86 -11.00 27.19
CA GLU A 546 17.90 -12.41 26.84
C GLU A 546 17.27 -12.64 25.47
N VAL A 547 17.96 -13.40 24.62
CA VAL A 547 17.44 -13.85 23.33
C VAL A 547 16.23 -14.76 23.57
N ILE A 548 15.24 -14.68 22.70
CA ILE A 548 14.05 -15.52 22.74
C ILE A 548 14.44 -17.00 22.92
N PRO A 549 13.94 -17.70 23.94
CA PRO A 549 14.33 -19.06 24.22
C PRO A 549 13.81 -20.04 23.18
N GLN A 550 14.59 -21.09 22.89
CA GLN A 550 14.27 -22.06 21.83
C GLN A 550 12.86 -22.67 21.97
N TYR A 551 12.38 -22.90 23.18
CA TYR A 551 11.03 -23.47 23.38
C TYR A 551 9.90 -22.53 22.89
N LEU A 552 10.09 -21.20 22.91
CA LEU A 552 9.13 -20.25 22.34
C LEU A 552 9.20 -20.26 20.81
N ILE A 553 10.39 -20.33 20.23
CA ILE A 553 10.58 -20.51 18.78
C ILE A 553 9.87 -21.79 18.30
N ASP A 554 10.06 -22.91 19.04
CA ASP A 554 9.43 -24.19 18.71
C ASP A 554 7.89 -24.13 18.79
N LYS A 555 7.35 -23.39 19.78
CA LYS A 555 5.91 -23.17 19.89
C LYS A 555 5.37 -22.30 18.75
N LEU A 556 6.07 -21.22 18.42
CA LEU A 556 5.70 -20.33 17.33
C LEU A 556 5.63 -21.10 16.01
N ARG A 557 6.67 -21.86 15.66
CA ARG A 557 6.68 -22.70 14.45
C ARG A 557 5.56 -23.74 14.42
N ARG A 558 5.25 -24.39 15.54
CA ARG A 558 4.14 -25.36 15.59
C ARG A 558 2.77 -24.70 15.44
N SER A 559 2.64 -23.43 15.73
CA SER A 559 1.40 -22.67 15.58
C SER A 559 1.31 -21.90 14.26
N GLU A 560 2.27 -22.04 13.35
CA GLU A 560 2.36 -21.31 12.09
C GLU A 560 1.11 -21.46 11.20
N LEU A 561 0.55 -22.67 11.17
CA LEU A 561 -0.68 -22.96 10.42
C LEU A 561 -1.97 -22.73 11.21
N PHE A 562 -1.88 -22.25 12.45
CA PHE A 562 -3.06 -22.00 13.28
C PHE A 562 -3.86 -20.83 12.72
N ASN A 563 -5.17 -21.00 12.59
CA ASN A 563 -6.11 -19.98 12.11
C ASN A 563 -5.91 -19.55 10.63
N GLN A 564 -5.16 -20.32 9.85
CA GLN A 564 -4.90 -20.01 8.43
C GLN A 564 -6.14 -20.15 7.55
N GLY A 565 -7.09 -21.02 7.92
CA GLY A 565 -8.38 -21.12 7.26
C GLY A 565 -9.17 -19.82 7.35
N PHE A 566 -9.27 -19.24 8.54
CA PHE A 566 -9.91 -17.94 8.77
C PHE A 566 -9.20 -16.81 8.01
N MET A 567 -7.89 -16.67 8.22
CA MET A 567 -7.11 -15.57 7.63
C MET A 567 -7.17 -15.58 6.10
N THR A 568 -7.10 -16.78 5.50
CA THR A 568 -7.22 -16.92 4.05
C THR A 568 -8.64 -16.63 3.58
N THR A 569 -9.66 -17.12 4.29
CA THR A 569 -11.06 -16.90 3.92
C THR A 569 -11.42 -15.40 3.95
N GLU A 570 -11.05 -14.65 5.00
CA GLU A 570 -11.33 -13.22 5.07
C GLU A 570 -10.64 -12.42 3.95
N LEU A 571 -9.38 -12.78 3.61
CA LEU A 571 -8.60 -12.14 2.56
C LEU A 571 -9.22 -12.39 1.17
N ILE A 572 -9.48 -13.67 0.86
CA ILE A 572 -10.06 -14.05 -0.44
C ILE A 572 -11.49 -13.53 -0.58
N ALA A 573 -12.27 -13.46 0.51
CA ALA A 573 -13.59 -12.83 0.51
C ALA A 573 -13.52 -11.37 0.06
N ALA A 574 -12.57 -10.60 0.59
CA ALA A 574 -12.35 -9.21 0.18
C ALA A 574 -11.93 -9.10 -1.30
N ALA A 575 -11.03 -9.96 -1.77
CA ALA A 575 -10.60 -9.97 -3.17
C ALA A 575 -11.74 -10.36 -4.13
N LEU A 576 -12.55 -11.36 -3.77
CA LEU A 576 -13.72 -11.76 -4.57
C LEU A 576 -14.80 -10.68 -4.58
N SER A 577 -15.05 -10.00 -3.46
CA SER A 577 -16.02 -8.90 -3.41
C SER A 577 -15.57 -7.73 -4.29
N ASP A 578 -14.29 -7.37 -4.27
CA ASP A 578 -13.72 -6.36 -5.16
C ASP A 578 -13.90 -6.73 -6.64
N MET A 579 -13.51 -7.94 -7.00
CA MET A 579 -13.66 -8.42 -8.38
C MET A 579 -15.13 -8.47 -8.81
N ASP A 580 -16.06 -8.93 -7.96
CA ASP A 580 -17.46 -9.03 -8.30
C ASP A 580 -18.10 -7.66 -8.56
N ILE A 581 -17.85 -6.67 -7.71
CA ILE A 581 -18.44 -5.34 -7.85
C ILE A 581 -17.89 -4.60 -9.08
N HIS A 582 -16.62 -4.79 -9.41
CA HIS A 582 -15.96 -4.17 -10.57
C HIS A 582 -16.13 -4.96 -11.89
N SER A 583 -16.62 -6.21 -11.82
CA SER A 583 -16.98 -7.01 -13.00
C SER A 583 -18.41 -6.78 -13.49
N MET A 584 -19.17 -5.89 -12.85
CA MET A 584 -20.49 -5.49 -13.34
C MET A 584 -20.38 -4.91 -14.74
N THR A 585 -21.17 -5.48 -15.68
CA THR A 585 -21.23 -5.03 -17.08
C THR A 585 -22.31 -3.99 -17.33
N GLU A 586 -23.26 -3.85 -16.42
CA GLU A 586 -24.33 -2.86 -16.45
C GLU A 586 -24.54 -2.32 -15.03
N TYR A 587 -24.71 -1.02 -14.91
CA TYR A 587 -25.05 -0.40 -13.63
C TYR A 587 -26.55 -0.22 -13.45
N ALA A 588 -27.05 -0.63 -12.29
CA ALA A 588 -28.32 -0.22 -11.74
C ALA A 588 -28.11 0.09 -10.25
N PRO A 589 -28.82 1.07 -9.65
CA PRO A 589 -28.71 1.35 -8.23
C PRO A 589 -28.94 0.10 -7.37
N PHE A 590 -28.05 -0.12 -6.39
CA PHE A 590 -28.08 -1.30 -5.53
C PHE A 590 -27.70 -0.93 -4.08
N ASP A 591 -28.06 -1.79 -3.15
CA ASP A 591 -27.56 -1.72 -1.78
C ASP A 591 -26.23 -2.48 -1.68
N PRO A 592 -25.11 -1.81 -1.37
CA PRO A 592 -23.80 -2.47 -1.33
C PRO A 592 -23.70 -3.61 -0.34
N MET A 593 -24.40 -3.52 0.81
CA MET A 593 -24.35 -4.56 1.84
C MET A 593 -25.14 -5.80 1.44
N THR A 594 -26.23 -5.62 0.69
CA THR A 594 -26.99 -6.72 0.08
C THR A 594 -26.18 -7.40 -1.00
N PHE A 595 -25.52 -6.64 -1.87
CA PHE A 595 -24.66 -7.17 -2.93
C PHE A 595 -23.51 -8.01 -2.35
N GLU A 596 -22.82 -7.51 -1.29
CA GLU A 596 -21.75 -8.22 -0.60
C GLU A 596 -22.24 -9.58 -0.06
N ARG A 597 -23.39 -9.57 0.64
CA ARG A 597 -23.97 -10.80 1.19
C ARG A 597 -24.34 -11.81 0.08
N GLU A 598 -24.97 -11.37 -1.01
CA GLU A 598 -25.32 -12.23 -2.15
C GLU A 598 -24.07 -12.82 -2.79
N ALA A 599 -23.03 -12.02 -3.00
CA ALA A 599 -21.78 -12.45 -3.62
C ALA A 599 -20.99 -13.47 -2.76
N LEU A 600 -20.91 -13.25 -1.46
CA LEU A 600 -20.06 -14.03 -0.57
C LEU A 600 -20.84 -15.15 0.14
N THR A 601 -22.00 -14.86 0.72
CA THR A 601 -22.76 -15.83 1.50
C THR A 601 -23.63 -16.71 0.61
N GLU A 602 -24.48 -16.11 -0.23
CA GLU A 602 -25.46 -16.87 -1.02
C GLU A 602 -24.78 -17.63 -2.18
N LYS A 603 -23.86 -17.00 -2.89
CA LYS A 603 -23.17 -17.60 -4.04
C LYS A 603 -22.01 -18.53 -3.61
N ARG A 604 -21.24 -18.16 -2.58
CA ARG A 604 -19.97 -18.85 -2.22
C ARG A 604 -19.99 -19.54 -0.86
N GLY A 605 -21.06 -19.40 -0.07
CA GLY A 605 -21.25 -20.11 1.20
C GLY A 605 -20.38 -19.60 2.34
N LEU A 606 -19.97 -18.32 2.32
CA LEU A 606 -19.29 -17.69 3.46
C LEU A 606 -20.16 -17.85 4.70
N ILE A 607 -19.56 -18.36 5.78
CA ILE A 607 -20.25 -18.60 7.03
C ILE A 607 -20.42 -17.30 7.84
N PRO A 608 -21.50 -17.15 8.63
CA PRO A 608 -21.80 -15.88 9.33
C PRO A 608 -20.82 -15.55 10.48
N GLN A 609 -19.90 -16.46 10.80
CA GLN A 609 -18.86 -16.26 11.80
C GLN A 609 -17.60 -15.60 11.23
N ILE A 610 -17.53 -15.42 9.90
CA ILE A 610 -16.41 -14.78 9.22
C ILE A 610 -16.93 -13.63 8.39
N GLU A 611 -16.43 -12.44 8.64
CA GLU A 611 -16.63 -11.26 7.80
C GLU A 611 -15.48 -11.14 6.78
N PRO A 612 -15.70 -10.54 5.60
CA PRO A 612 -14.58 -10.22 4.73
C PRO A 612 -13.64 -9.23 5.43
N ARG A 613 -12.35 -9.30 5.11
CA ARG A 613 -11.30 -8.45 5.71
C ARG A 613 -11.63 -6.95 5.65
N TYR A 614 -12.31 -6.55 4.58
CA TYR A 614 -12.88 -5.22 4.39
C TYR A 614 -14.28 -5.34 3.81
N ARG A 615 -15.21 -4.51 4.28
CA ARG A 615 -16.55 -4.36 3.73
C ARG A 615 -16.61 -3.09 2.90
N TYR A 616 -17.47 -3.03 1.91
CA TYR A 616 -17.53 -1.92 0.96
C TYR A 616 -17.53 -0.51 1.58
N PRO A 617 -18.30 -0.19 2.66
CA PRO A 617 -18.37 1.18 3.17
C PRO A 617 -17.04 1.73 3.71
N TYR A 618 -16.08 0.86 4.06
CA TYR A 618 -14.76 1.24 4.56
C TYR A 618 -13.61 0.57 3.81
N PHE A 619 -13.85 0.09 2.59
CA PHE A 619 -12.82 -0.57 1.79
C PHE A 619 -11.98 0.46 1.01
N SER A 620 -11.18 1.22 1.75
CA SER A 620 -10.31 2.27 1.22
C SER A 620 -9.46 1.80 0.03
N HIS A 621 -8.82 0.62 0.13
CA HIS A 621 -7.96 0.07 -0.93
C HIS A 621 -8.60 0.18 -2.33
N ILE A 622 -9.90 -0.17 -2.46
CA ILE A 622 -10.56 -0.25 -3.77
C ILE A 622 -11.32 1.03 -4.17
N PHE A 623 -11.59 1.95 -3.25
CA PHE A 623 -12.35 3.17 -3.55
C PHE A 623 -11.50 4.43 -3.60
N ASP A 624 -10.57 4.62 -2.67
CA ASP A 624 -9.68 5.79 -2.62
C ASP A 624 -8.18 5.46 -2.54
N GLY A 625 -7.82 4.17 -2.36
CA GLY A 625 -6.44 3.69 -2.16
C GLY A 625 -5.72 3.17 -3.42
N GLY A 626 -6.35 3.19 -4.61
CA GLY A 626 -5.68 2.79 -5.87
C GLY A 626 -5.78 1.32 -6.27
N TYR A 627 -6.31 0.43 -5.43
CA TYR A 627 -6.41 -1.02 -5.67
C TYR A 627 -7.78 -1.46 -6.24
N SER A 628 -8.48 -0.60 -6.97
CA SER A 628 -9.79 -0.92 -7.54
C SER A 628 -9.70 -2.03 -8.59
N ALA A 629 -10.48 -3.11 -8.42
CA ALA A 629 -10.36 -4.38 -9.14
C ALA A 629 -8.93 -4.98 -9.04
N GLY A 630 -8.20 -4.65 -7.97
CA GLY A 630 -6.81 -4.99 -7.74
C GLY A 630 -6.51 -5.54 -6.35
N TYR A 631 -7.51 -5.76 -5.49
CA TYR A 631 -7.23 -6.34 -4.17
C TYR A 631 -6.67 -7.78 -4.25
N TYR A 632 -6.88 -8.47 -5.38
CA TYR A 632 -6.26 -9.75 -5.67
C TYR A 632 -4.72 -9.68 -5.82
N PHE A 633 -4.13 -8.50 -5.97
CA PHE A 633 -2.69 -8.29 -6.10
C PHE A 633 -1.91 -8.98 -4.98
N TYR A 634 -2.39 -8.89 -3.73
CA TYR A 634 -1.81 -9.60 -2.58
C TYR A 634 -1.74 -11.11 -2.79
N THR A 635 -2.81 -11.72 -3.28
CA THR A 635 -2.86 -13.17 -3.51
C THR A 635 -2.04 -13.60 -4.71
N TRP A 636 -2.03 -12.78 -5.77
CA TRP A 636 -1.22 -13.04 -6.96
C TRP A 636 0.27 -12.95 -6.63
N ALA A 637 0.69 -11.89 -5.98
CA ALA A 637 2.07 -11.68 -5.56
C ALA A 637 2.53 -12.73 -4.53
N GLU A 638 1.64 -13.25 -3.67
CA GLU A 638 1.97 -14.32 -2.73
C GLU A 638 2.36 -15.62 -3.44
N VAL A 639 1.79 -15.92 -4.59
CA VAL A 639 2.26 -17.03 -5.42
C VAL A 639 3.70 -16.81 -5.88
N LEU A 640 4.04 -15.57 -6.24
CA LEU A 640 5.38 -15.19 -6.69
C LEU A 640 6.38 -15.21 -5.52
N ASP A 641 6.02 -14.58 -4.39
CA ASP A 641 6.93 -14.45 -3.24
C ASP A 641 7.30 -15.79 -2.63
N LYS A 642 6.30 -16.66 -2.41
CA LYS A 642 6.55 -17.97 -1.78
C LYS A 642 7.43 -18.86 -2.67
N ASP A 643 7.21 -18.89 -4.00
CA ASP A 643 8.11 -19.60 -4.90
C ASP A 643 9.48 -18.91 -5.03
N ALA A 644 9.55 -17.56 -4.98
CA ALA A 644 10.82 -16.85 -4.98
C ALA A 644 11.63 -17.14 -3.71
N PHE A 645 10.98 -17.24 -2.55
CA PHE A 645 11.63 -17.61 -1.29
C PHE A 645 12.16 -19.06 -1.29
N GLU A 646 11.48 -19.96 -2.02
CA GLU A 646 12.01 -21.33 -2.19
C GLU A 646 13.40 -21.36 -2.84
N ALA A 647 13.81 -20.37 -3.64
CA ALA A 647 15.18 -20.29 -4.15
C ALA A 647 16.23 -20.21 -3.02
N PHE A 648 15.92 -19.49 -1.95
CA PHE A 648 16.79 -19.42 -0.77
C PHE A 648 16.75 -20.74 0.02
N ARG A 649 15.58 -21.35 0.21
CA ARG A 649 15.43 -22.65 0.87
C ARG A 649 16.15 -23.77 0.11
N GLU A 650 15.99 -23.84 -1.21
CA GLU A 650 16.67 -24.79 -2.11
C GLU A 650 18.21 -24.66 -2.04
N SER A 651 18.73 -23.48 -1.76
CA SER A 651 20.19 -23.26 -1.60
C SER A 651 20.76 -23.79 -0.30
N GLY A 652 19.90 -24.06 0.70
CA GLY A 652 20.32 -24.42 2.06
C GLY A 652 20.85 -23.26 2.90
N ASP A 653 20.79 -22.02 2.41
CA ASP A 653 21.20 -20.80 3.10
C ASP A 653 20.19 -19.68 2.85
N LEU A 654 19.37 -19.36 3.87
CA LEU A 654 18.34 -18.32 3.78
C LEU A 654 18.93 -16.90 3.59
N PHE A 655 20.23 -16.73 3.80
CA PHE A 655 20.92 -15.45 3.57
C PHE A 655 21.88 -15.52 2.38
N ASN A 656 21.62 -16.41 1.43
CA ASN A 656 22.47 -16.63 0.26
C ASN A 656 22.60 -15.34 -0.58
N ARG A 657 23.78 -14.71 -0.44
CA ARG A 657 24.06 -13.43 -1.04
C ARG A 657 23.95 -13.41 -2.56
N ARG A 658 24.34 -14.49 -3.22
CA ARG A 658 24.26 -14.57 -4.68
C ARG A 658 22.79 -14.56 -5.16
N ILE A 659 21.89 -15.26 -4.46
CA ILE A 659 20.46 -15.26 -4.78
C ILE A 659 19.86 -13.87 -4.48
N ALA A 660 20.25 -13.25 -3.37
CA ALA A 660 19.84 -11.91 -3.02
C ALA A 660 20.32 -10.86 -4.05
N ASP A 661 21.56 -10.98 -4.53
CA ASP A 661 22.11 -10.11 -5.59
C ASP A 661 21.35 -10.33 -6.92
N ASP A 662 21.04 -11.59 -7.27
CA ASP A 662 20.20 -11.90 -8.43
C ASP A 662 18.79 -11.29 -8.28
N PHE A 663 18.17 -11.39 -7.10
CA PHE A 663 16.87 -10.80 -6.82
C PHE A 663 16.90 -9.27 -6.93
N ARG A 664 17.91 -8.62 -6.32
CA ARG A 664 18.12 -7.18 -6.42
C ARG A 664 18.25 -6.71 -7.89
N HIS A 665 19.17 -7.31 -8.67
CA HIS A 665 19.53 -6.79 -9.99
C HIS A 665 18.59 -7.23 -11.11
N LYS A 666 17.94 -8.42 -10.99
CA LYS A 666 17.04 -8.94 -12.02
C LYS A 666 15.58 -8.56 -11.81
N LEU A 667 15.20 -8.22 -10.55
CA LEU A 667 13.84 -7.83 -10.19
C LEU A 667 13.79 -6.39 -9.67
N LEU A 668 14.30 -6.14 -8.44
CA LEU A 668 14.07 -4.89 -7.73
C LEU A 668 14.62 -3.65 -8.45
N ALA A 669 15.80 -3.76 -9.06
CA ALA A 669 16.42 -2.63 -9.75
C ALA A 669 15.77 -2.29 -11.10
N ARG A 670 14.93 -3.19 -11.62
CA ARG A 670 14.45 -3.11 -13.01
C ARG A 670 13.21 -2.24 -13.17
N GLY A 671 12.45 -1.97 -12.11
CA GLY A 671 11.16 -1.29 -12.23
C GLY A 671 10.31 -1.92 -13.34
N GLY A 672 9.59 -1.11 -14.10
CA GLY A 672 8.79 -1.53 -15.26
C GLY A 672 9.55 -1.56 -16.60
N SER A 673 10.89 -1.73 -16.58
CA SER A 673 11.71 -1.81 -17.80
C SER A 673 11.43 -3.05 -18.66
N GLU A 674 10.84 -4.08 -18.06
CA GLU A 674 10.32 -5.29 -18.72
C GLU A 674 9.03 -5.73 -18.00
N ASP A 675 8.28 -6.66 -18.57
CA ASP A 675 7.10 -7.22 -17.91
C ASP A 675 7.50 -8.01 -16.67
N GLY A 676 6.72 -7.92 -15.60
CA GLY A 676 7.00 -8.57 -14.31
C GLY A 676 7.24 -10.07 -14.42
N MET A 677 6.49 -10.79 -15.28
CA MET A 677 6.71 -12.22 -15.52
C MET A 677 8.05 -12.49 -16.21
N THR A 678 8.51 -11.61 -17.10
CA THR A 678 9.84 -11.71 -17.74
C THR A 678 10.94 -11.53 -16.71
N LEU A 679 10.82 -10.53 -15.83
CA LEU A 679 11.74 -10.29 -14.72
C LEU A 679 11.77 -11.48 -13.76
N TYR A 680 10.59 -12.01 -13.40
CA TYR A 680 10.46 -13.16 -12.52
C TYR A 680 11.17 -14.41 -13.07
N ARG A 681 10.93 -14.72 -14.36
CA ARG A 681 11.61 -15.83 -15.05
C ARG A 681 13.12 -15.64 -15.15
N ALA A 682 13.60 -14.40 -15.33
CA ALA A 682 15.03 -14.10 -15.33
C ALA A 682 15.69 -14.36 -13.97
N PHE A 683 14.95 -14.18 -12.88
CA PHE A 683 15.41 -14.51 -11.52
C PHE A 683 15.27 -16.01 -11.22
N ARG A 684 14.06 -16.57 -11.36
CA ARG A 684 13.73 -17.92 -10.87
C ARG A 684 14.06 -19.04 -11.88
N GLY A 685 14.19 -18.71 -13.18
CA GLY A 685 14.45 -19.65 -14.27
C GLY A 685 13.25 -20.50 -14.69
N LYS A 686 12.08 -20.27 -14.10
CA LYS A 686 10.82 -20.98 -14.33
C LYS A 686 9.63 -20.10 -14.06
N ASP A 687 8.42 -20.57 -14.41
CA ASP A 687 7.17 -19.96 -13.98
C ASP A 687 6.93 -20.17 -12.47
N PRO A 688 6.19 -19.25 -11.81
CA PRO A 688 5.90 -19.37 -10.38
C PRO A 688 5.06 -20.62 -10.07
N ASP A 689 5.33 -21.23 -8.93
CA ASP A 689 4.65 -22.43 -8.47
C ASP A 689 3.79 -22.15 -7.23
N LYS A 690 2.48 -22.12 -7.40
CA LYS A 690 1.52 -21.85 -6.32
C LYS A 690 1.55 -22.86 -5.17
N ARG A 691 2.18 -24.04 -5.35
CA ARG A 691 2.28 -25.06 -4.29
C ARG A 691 3.00 -24.53 -3.05
N ALA A 692 3.99 -23.66 -3.22
CA ALA A 692 4.69 -23.04 -2.10
C ALA A 692 3.72 -22.22 -1.22
N MET A 693 2.90 -21.37 -1.83
CA MET A 693 1.85 -20.59 -1.15
C MET A 693 0.81 -21.51 -0.47
N LEU A 694 0.26 -22.49 -1.19
CA LEU A 694 -0.75 -23.39 -0.62
C LEU A 694 -0.22 -24.21 0.56
N LYS A 695 1.07 -24.61 0.55
CA LYS A 695 1.73 -25.24 1.70
C LYS A 695 1.88 -24.29 2.88
N GLY A 696 2.34 -23.07 2.64
CA GLY A 696 2.48 -22.03 3.67
C GLY A 696 1.16 -21.70 4.36
N ARG A 697 0.04 -21.84 3.65
CA ARG A 697 -1.31 -21.65 4.17
C ARG A 697 -1.96 -22.94 4.72
N GLY A 698 -1.26 -24.08 4.67
CA GLY A 698 -1.82 -25.38 5.12
C GLY A 698 -2.98 -25.88 4.25
N LEU A 699 -3.09 -25.41 3.01
CA LEU A 699 -4.18 -25.75 2.08
C LEU A 699 -3.77 -26.81 1.04
N TRP A 700 -2.51 -27.26 1.06
CA TRP A 700 -2.00 -28.30 0.15
C TRP A 700 -2.30 -29.69 0.69
N ASN A 701 -3.13 -30.45 -0.02
CA ASN A 701 -3.59 -31.78 0.41
C ASN A 701 -2.98 -32.95 -0.40
N GLU A 702 -2.19 -32.68 -1.43
CA GLU A 702 -1.51 -33.72 -2.20
C GLU A 702 -0.13 -34.01 -1.59
N PRO A 703 0.29 -35.30 -1.55
CA PRO A 703 1.66 -35.62 -1.17
C PRO A 703 2.64 -34.97 -2.15
N ASP A 704 3.78 -34.49 -1.64
CA ASP A 704 4.85 -34.06 -2.52
C ASP A 704 5.17 -35.14 -3.55
N PRO A 705 5.40 -34.79 -4.83
CA PRO A 705 5.89 -35.77 -5.79
C PRO A 705 7.17 -36.36 -5.21
N GLU A 706 7.24 -37.72 -5.18
CA GLU A 706 8.45 -38.38 -4.74
C GLU A 706 9.64 -37.82 -5.52
N PRO A 707 10.77 -37.51 -4.84
CA PRO A 707 11.96 -37.07 -5.55
C PRO A 707 12.25 -38.06 -6.67
N ALA A 708 12.42 -37.55 -7.89
CA ALA A 708 12.72 -38.39 -9.05
C ALA A 708 13.87 -39.31 -8.67
N ASP A 709 13.65 -40.60 -8.78
CA ASP A 709 14.67 -41.62 -8.47
C ASP A 709 15.86 -41.41 -9.43
N GLU A 710 16.94 -40.78 -8.92
CA GLU A 710 18.16 -40.53 -9.67
C GLU A 710 18.84 -41.82 -10.16
N THR A 711 18.25 -43.01 -9.89
CA THR A 711 18.75 -44.33 -10.29
C THR A 711 18.23 -44.82 -11.64
N GLU A 712 17.26 -44.11 -12.29
CA GLU A 712 16.92 -44.47 -13.67
C GLU A 712 17.97 -43.91 -14.65
N PRO A 713 18.68 -44.77 -15.40
CA PRO A 713 19.66 -44.31 -16.38
C PRO A 713 18.94 -43.53 -17.48
N ARG A 714 19.40 -42.30 -17.76
CA ARG A 714 18.88 -41.48 -18.85
C ARG A 714 18.91 -42.25 -20.16
N PRO A 715 17.87 -42.24 -21.00
CA PRO A 715 17.90 -42.88 -22.31
C PRO A 715 18.96 -42.15 -23.18
N GLY A 716 20.16 -42.69 -23.24
CA GLY A 716 21.27 -42.14 -24.02
C GLY A 716 22.67 -42.65 -23.65
N ASP A 717 22.88 -43.27 -22.51
CA ASP A 717 24.24 -43.70 -22.08
C ASP A 717 24.70 -45.04 -22.65
N ASP A 718 23.86 -45.77 -23.40
CA ASP A 718 24.20 -47.09 -23.98
C ASP A 718 24.87 -47.04 -25.36
N MET A 719 25.41 -45.90 -25.81
CA MET A 719 26.07 -45.80 -27.12
C MET A 719 27.58 -45.54 -27.10
N GLN A 720 28.30 -45.77 -26.00
CA GLN A 720 29.77 -45.63 -25.93
C GLN A 720 30.57 -46.87 -25.48
N ALA A 721 29.95 -48.04 -25.38
CA ALA A 721 30.67 -49.27 -25.00
C ALA A 721 30.83 -50.29 -26.17
N ALA A 722 30.77 -49.84 -27.42
CA ALA A 722 31.04 -50.68 -28.58
C ALA A 722 31.78 -49.90 -29.68
N ARG A 723 33.07 -49.58 -29.40
CA ARG A 723 34.13 -49.43 -30.43
C ARG A 723 35.51 -49.51 -29.80
#